data_291310caf98a8bcac5cdf56e545c300b
#
_entry.id   291310caf98a8bcac5cdf56e545c300b
#
_cell.length_a   1.000
_cell.length_b   1.000
_cell.length_c   1.000
_cell.angle_alpha   90.00
_cell.angle_beta   90.00
_cell.angle_gamma   90.00
#
_symmetry.space_group_name_H-M   'P 1'
#
loop_
_entity.id
_entity.type
_entity.pdbx_description
1 polymer ?
#
loop_
_entity_poly.entity_id
_entity_poly.type
_entity_poly.pdbx_seq_one_letter_code
_entity_poly.pdbx_strand_id
1 'polypeptide(L)'
;MQETANGIPLVNIAAPSAGGVSRNDYERFNVPEKGAILNNSYTLSKTELAGFVQGNANMAGGPAKIILNQVTSGHPTTMNGFLEVAGTKADVVIANPNGITVNGGGFINTGRAILTTGKPEYSLDNQWKDIRVSNDAMIVIDGKGLNGEKADAIELYTRAAKILGQIKAETLQVTTGANVIDAKSGTVAAIEGSGVKPQVAIDAADLGAMNAGRIFFVLTEENIPAQLQSAIEAQDLVIDSKGNLYHTGIIHTKDGATIRAKDILNKGTIASGGYLSLTSEGTLTNAKTIGAEGHAEIHAGDVVNQSVIASEGHLAISSDRTITNENSRILANGDVTLATKTLMDNQNGTIAAGGNLDVKTAELNNEQGNVTAYGNGLLSAARKLDNAEGHVAVNQALNITSGEVVNTKGTLTAGQDERIETKTIQLDGKLIAGRNLTVQAEADITNEHAEDGFGITKAGGELAISTKGKLTNAKKLEADGKISLNADGINNHKDAEITGGAIRIQAKSLLNRGLMNADGEHEIHALHLENLETGRIYGNNITIDTKTLENRKDKALEEQLAEKMCVLKAKEQALDEAFAADVTVFTKDEQKTAYLSAIQQRQKEYDEAKAEVDTLRHEMAAHKSGAIAARENLAISGDTLLSSSAALLYAGGDLSIIEEDSITNRGADITALGNVTLAAPRISNENEAFSAKRVWTGETVNPDLIRIDEAGHPEKGQAFDASEFSALGSGYGAYHNKAEYKELIEEAGYDTIEQITDEERAAGKEPIPDELIGKSAPNYNYDDPIFQKFGVTSMTSPRPSYDDPPKQAEWDAQYKGILETLN
;
A
#
# COMPACT_ATOMS: atom_id res chain seq x y z
N MET A 1 -73.33 23.61 -13.14
CA MET A 1 -72.15 24.56 -12.94
C MET A 1 -72.75 25.95 -12.84
N GLN A 2 -72.42 26.70 -11.83
CA GLN A 2 -72.83 28.11 -11.62
C GLN A 2 -71.54 28.95 -11.81
N GLU A 3 -71.73 30.27 -11.96
CA GLU A 3 -70.62 31.22 -11.95
C GLU A 3 -70.76 32.15 -10.74
N THR A 4 -69.65 32.51 -10.14
CA THR A 4 -69.61 33.53 -9.08
C THR A 4 -69.75 34.93 -9.67
N ALA A 5 -69.91 35.96 -8.83
CA ALA A 5 -70.04 37.35 -9.32
C ALA A 5 -68.86 37.88 -10.13
N ASN A 6 -67.69 37.34 -9.91
CA ASN A 6 -66.46 37.61 -10.69
C ASN A 6 -66.18 36.60 -11.83
N GLY A 7 -67.18 35.77 -12.17
CA GLY A 7 -67.16 34.88 -13.30
C GLY A 7 -66.28 33.64 -13.10
N ILE A 8 -65.99 33.26 -11.85
CA ILE A 8 -65.29 32.00 -11.53
C ILE A 8 -66.30 30.85 -11.53
N PRO A 9 -66.01 29.73 -12.25
CA PRO A 9 -66.89 28.55 -12.21
C PRO A 9 -67.04 28.00 -10.79
N LEU A 10 -68.28 27.82 -10.35
CA LEU A 10 -68.69 27.26 -9.06
C LEU A 10 -69.40 25.93 -9.27
N VAL A 11 -68.86 24.87 -8.74
CA VAL A 11 -69.38 23.53 -8.81
C VAL A 11 -70.03 23.18 -7.45
N ASN A 12 -71.34 23.10 -7.37
CA ASN A 12 -72.02 22.48 -6.24
C ASN A 12 -71.85 20.96 -6.34
N ILE A 13 -70.90 20.42 -5.59
CA ILE A 13 -70.61 18.98 -5.62
C ILE A 13 -71.76 18.13 -5.11
N ALA A 14 -71.78 16.85 -5.53
CA ALA A 14 -72.82 15.92 -5.12
C ALA A 14 -72.77 15.60 -3.62
N ALA A 15 -73.88 15.22 -3.04
CA ALA A 15 -73.97 14.79 -1.66
C ALA A 15 -72.95 13.64 -1.39
N PRO A 16 -72.21 13.71 -0.28
CA PRO A 16 -71.25 12.65 0.01
C PRO A 16 -71.93 11.35 0.42
N SER A 17 -71.32 10.21 0.08
CA SER A 17 -71.68 8.91 0.56
C SER A 17 -71.49 8.77 2.08
N ALA A 18 -71.96 7.69 2.70
CA ALA A 18 -71.72 7.39 4.11
C ALA A 18 -70.20 7.33 4.46
N GLY A 19 -69.39 7.01 3.47
CA GLY A 19 -67.88 7.06 3.58
C GLY A 19 -67.31 8.46 3.45
N GLY A 20 -68.14 9.48 3.20
CA GLY A 20 -67.70 10.86 3.02
C GLY A 20 -67.19 11.20 1.64
N VAL A 21 -67.46 10.42 0.61
CA VAL A 21 -67.01 10.63 -0.78
C VAL A 21 -68.14 11.31 -1.57
N SER A 22 -67.91 12.51 -2.07
CA SER A 22 -68.73 13.18 -3.09
C SER A 22 -68.25 12.76 -4.46
N ARG A 23 -69.02 11.96 -5.18
CA ARG A 23 -68.73 11.52 -6.54
C ARG A 23 -69.35 12.48 -7.56
N ASN A 24 -68.55 13.01 -8.43
CA ASN A 24 -68.92 13.93 -9.47
C ASN A 24 -68.45 13.43 -10.83
N ASP A 25 -69.38 13.07 -11.73
CA ASP A 25 -69.10 12.55 -13.06
C ASP A 25 -69.28 13.67 -14.10
N TYR A 26 -68.24 13.80 -14.98
CA TYR A 26 -68.23 14.86 -16.01
C TYR A 26 -67.96 14.26 -17.38
N GLU A 27 -68.47 14.93 -18.40
CA GLU A 27 -68.04 14.76 -19.79
C GLU A 27 -66.69 15.45 -20.02
N ARG A 28 -66.48 16.63 -19.40
CA ARG A 28 -65.25 17.41 -19.46
C ARG A 28 -65.03 18.07 -18.11
N PHE A 29 -63.82 17.94 -17.61
CA PHE A 29 -63.39 18.63 -16.42
C PHE A 29 -62.13 19.45 -16.73
N ASN A 30 -62.32 20.77 -16.88
CA ASN A 30 -61.21 21.69 -17.14
C ASN A 30 -61.26 22.83 -16.12
N VAL A 31 -60.06 23.27 -15.67
CA VAL A 31 -59.92 24.44 -14.80
C VAL A 31 -59.31 25.59 -15.61
N PRO A 32 -60.11 26.65 -15.91
CA PRO A 32 -59.58 27.80 -16.68
C PRO A 32 -58.57 28.61 -15.89
N GLU A 33 -57.83 29.53 -16.54
CA GLU A 33 -56.81 30.37 -15.89
C GLU A 33 -57.30 31.17 -14.69
N LYS A 34 -58.60 31.61 -14.73
CA LYS A 34 -59.23 32.31 -13.60
C LYS A 34 -59.54 31.42 -12.40
N GLY A 35 -59.37 30.08 -12.52
CA GLY A 35 -59.62 29.10 -11.52
C GLY A 35 -61.06 28.52 -11.53
N ALA A 36 -61.35 27.63 -10.60
CA ALA A 36 -62.69 27.06 -10.37
C ALA A 36 -62.86 26.71 -8.87
N ILE A 37 -64.12 26.64 -8.39
CA ILE A 37 -64.44 26.36 -6.99
C ILE A 37 -65.33 25.11 -6.87
N LEU A 38 -64.96 24.19 -6.00
CA LEU A 38 -65.69 23.02 -5.57
C LEU A 38 -66.36 23.37 -4.23
N ASN A 39 -67.73 23.52 -4.24
CA ASN A 39 -68.46 24.00 -3.08
C ASN A 39 -68.74 22.85 -2.10
N ASN A 40 -68.00 22.78 -1.04
CA ASN A 40 -68.01 21.77 0.03
C ASN A 40 -68.61 22.38 1.34
N SER A 41 -69.56 23.30 1.22
CA SER A 41 -70.16 23.92 2.40
C SER A 41 -71.66 24.02 2.26
N TYR A 42 -72.38 23.75 3.31
CA TYR A 42 -73.81 23.98 3.37
C TYR A 42 -74.16 25.46 3.57
N THR A 43 -73.28 26.23 4.17
CA THR A 43 -73.43 27.64 4.52
C THR A 43 -72.61 28.54 3.64
N LEU A 44 -72.92 29.86 3.71
CA LEU A 44 -72.08 30.88 3.07
C LEU A 44 -70.57 30.71 3.47
N SER A 45 -69.67 30.63 2.52
CA SER A 45 -68.29 30.36 2.74
C SER A 45 -67.40 31.37 2.01
N LYS A 46 -66.35 31.78 2.69
CA LYS A 46 -65.25 32.66 2.10
C LYS A 46 -64.33 31.79 1.26
N THR A 47 -63.99 32.27 0.07
CA THR A 47 -63.00 31.67 -0.85
C THR A 47 -61.93 32.72 -1.19
N GLU A 48 -60.75 32.27 -1.59
CA GLU A 48 -59.69 33.14 -2.07
C GLU A 48 -59.98 33.63 -3.49
N LEU A 49 -60.53 32.76 -4.33
CA LEU A 49 -60.77 33.06 -5.75
C LEU A 49 -61.98 34.00 -5.99
N ALA A 50 -63.02 33.86 -5.22
CA ALA A 50 -64.32 34.57 -5.50
C ALA A 50 -64.90 35.33 -4.30
N GLY A 51 -64.16 35.42 -3.19
CA GLY A 51 -64.76 35.98 -1.94
C GLY A 51 -65.85 35.07 -1.35
N PHE A 52 -67.07 35.58 -1.08
CA PHE A 52 -68.08 34.79 -0.51
C PHE A 52 -68.92 34.05 -1.56
N VAL A 53 -69.11 32.75 -1.37
CA VAL A 53 -70.00 31.91 -2.21
C VAL A 53 -71.13 31.35 -1.39
N GLN A 54 -72.30 31.19 -2.01
CA GLN A 54 -73.48 30.59 -1.37
C GLN A 54 -73.24 29.12 -1.04
N GLY A 55 -73.97 28.65 -0.03
CA GLY A 55 -73.90 27.24 0.39
C GLY A 55 -74.43 26.28 -0.67
N ASN A 56 -73.94 25.07 -0.64
CA ASN A 56 -74.35 23.94 -1.47
C ASN A 56 -75.42 23.11 -0.72
N ALA A 57 -76.63 23.08 -1.18
CA ALA A 57 -77.72 22.31 -0.56
C ALA A 57 -77.41 20.80 -0.44
N ASN A 58 -76.54 20.26 -1.30
CA ASN A 58 -76.17 18.86 -1.25
C ASN A 58 -75.32 18.53 0.00
N MET A 59 -74.80 19.54 0.68
CA MET A 59 -73.99 19.38 1.91
C MET A 59 -74.82 19.38 3.19
N ALA A 60 -76.21 19.29 3.09
CA ALA A 60 -77.09 19.23 4.23
C ALA A 60 -76.80 18.04 5.19
N GLY A 61 -76.26 16.94 4.68
CA GLY A 61 -75.79 15.78 5.46
C GLY A 61 -74.37 15.88 5.99
N GLY A 62 -73.70 17.02 5.82
CA GLY A 62 -72.29 17.26 6.17
C GLY A 62 -71.33 17.42 4.95
N PRO A 63 -70.17 18.01 5.12
CA PRO A 63 -69.20 18.21 4.07
C PRO A 63 -68.60 16.89 3.62
N ALA A 64 -68.16 16.82 2.38
CA ALA A 64 -67.36 15.71 1.86
C ALA A 64 -65.96 15.73 2.48
N LYS A 65 -65.45 14.55 2.77
CA LYS A 65 -64.06 14.35 3.12
C LYS A 65 -63.18 14.22 1.86
N ILE A 66 -63.71 13.60 0.82
CA ILE A 66 -63.12 13.39 -0.48
C ILE A 66 -64.05 13.86 -1.58
N ILE A 67 -63.55 14.67 -2.51
CA ILE A 67 -64.33 15.14 -3.68
C ILE A 67 -63.70 14.43 -4.90
N LEU A 68 -64.38 13.41 -5.39
CA LEU A 68 -63.94 12.63 -6.54
C LEU A 68 -64.56 13.23 -7.80
N ASN A 69 -63.72 13.79 -8.67
CA ASN A 69 -64.13 14.31 -9.98
C ASN A 69 -63.67 13.34 -11.06
N GLN A 70 -64.58 12.64 -11.69
CA GLN A 70 -64.31 11.61 -12.67
C GLN A 70 -64.78 12.06 -14.06
N VAL A 71 -63.86 11.98 -15.06
CA VAL A 71 -64.24 12.17 -16.47
C VAL A 71 -64.65 10.83 -17.07
N THR A 72 -65.90 10.76 -17.63
CA THR A 72 -66.42 9.52 -18.17
C THR A 72 -66.49 9.48 -19.72
N SER A 73 -66.03 10.59 -20.32
CA SER A 73 -65.96 10.70 -21.82
C SER A 73 -64.52 10.51 -22.33
N GLY A 74 -64.29 10.72 -23.63
CA GLY A 74 -62.98 10.65 -24.27
C GLY A 74 -62.16 11.96 -24.25
N HIS A 75 -62.51 12.95 -23.39
CA HIS A 75 -61.84 14.26 -23.42
C HIS A 75 -60.78 14.36 -22.32
N PRO A 76 -59.55 14.78 -22.62
CA PRO A 76 -58.55 15.03 -21.61
C PRO A 76 -58.92 16.25 -20.73
N THR A 77 -58.29 16.31 -19.54
CA THR A 77 -58.41 17.42 -18.60
C THR A 77 -57.27 18.43 -18.80
N THR A 78 -57.60 19.72 -18.79
CA THR A 78 -56.67 20.82 -18.69
C THR A 78 -56.88 21.62 -17.40
N MET A 79 -55.77 21.89 -16.68
CA MET A 79 -55.76 22.72 -15.47
C MET A 79 -54.83 23.92 -15.69
N ASN A 80 -55.43 25.09 -15.97
CA ASN A 80 -54.67 26.31 -16.25
C ASN A 80 -54.77 27.34 -15.10
N GLY A 81 -55.53 27.03 -14.04
CA GLY A 81 -55.71 27.89 -12.86
C GLY A 81 -55.98 27.06 -11.59
N PHE A 82 -56.17 27.75 -10.49
CA PHE A 82 -56.36 27.13 -9.18
C PHE A 82 -57.76 26.49 -9.05
N LEU A 83 -57.80 25.32 -8.41
CA LEU A 83 -59.01 24.66 -7.98
C LEU A 83 -59.15 24.81 -6.44
N GLU A 84 -60.18 25.58 -6.01
CA GLU A 84 -60.38 25.86 -4.60
C GLU A 84 -61.56 25.02 -4.04
N VAL A 85 -61.35 24.45 -2.83
CA VAL A 85 -62.48 23.86 -2.05
C VAL A 85 -63.07 24.92 -1.15
N ALA A 86 -64.30 25.30 -1.42
CA ALA A 86 -65.04 26.22 -0.55
C ALA A 86 -65.58 25.52 0.70
N GLY A 87 -65.37 26.14 1.88
CA GLY A 87 -65.84 25.62 3.15
C GLY A 87 -64.86 24.64 3.81
N THR A 88 -65.34 23.43 4.12
CA THR A 88 -64.49 22.45 4.82
C THR A 88 -63.43 21.86 3.86
N LYS A 89 -62.22 21.85 4.29
CA LYS A 89 -61.11 21.23 3.58
C LYS A 89 -61.42 19.76 3.24
N ALA A 90 -61.06 19.34 2.04
CA ALA A 90 -61.24 17.96 1.59
C ALA A 90 -60.16 17.53 0.66
N ASP A 91 -59.95 16.22 0.53
CA ASP A 91 -59.15 15.65 -0.53
C ASP A 91 -59.82 15.84 -1.87
N VAL A 92 -59.07 16.19 -2.91
CA VAL A 92 -59.59 16.39 -4.26
C VAL A 92 -58.97 15.37 -5.19
N VAL A 93 -59.79 14.57 -5.83
CA VAL A 93 -59.36 13.60 -6.84
C VAL A 93 -59.84 14.06 -8.21
N ILE A 94 -58.96 14.16 -9.18
CA ILE A 94 -59.27 14.36 -10.59
C ILE A 94 -58.84 13.09 -11.33
N ALA A 95 -59.84 12.29 -11.73
CA ALA A 95 -59.63 11.02 -12.42
C ALA A 95 -60.03 11.14 -13.89
N ASN A 96 -59.04 11.09 -14.78
CA ASN A 96 -59.30 11.16 -16.23
C ASN A 96 -58.44 10.16 -17.00
N PRO A 97 -59.03 9.04 -17.45
CA PRO A 97 -58.30 8.03 -18.22
C PRO A 97 -57.84 8.49 -19.62
N ASN A 98 -58.17 9.72 -20.04
CA ASN A 98 -57.72 10.28 -21.33
C ASN A 98 -56.55 11.22 -21.21
N GLY A 99 -56.01 11.41 -19.99
CA GLY A 99 -54.86 12.26 -19.69
C GLY A 99 -55.21 13.57 -18.99
N ILE A 100 -54.22 14.13 -18.34
CA ILE A 100 -54.34 15.40 -17.60
C ILE A 100 -53.12 16.27 -17.98
N THR A 101 -53.38 17.51 -18.38
CA THR A 101 -52.36 18.54 -18.60
C THR A 101 -52.54 19.67 -17.59
N VAL A 102 -51.48 20.02 -16.87
CA VAL A 102 -51.48 21.14 -15.93
C VAL A 102 -50.50 22.21 -16.45
N ASN A 103 -51.01 23.44 -16.63
CA ASN A 103 -50.21 24.59 -17.05
C ASN A 103 -50.61 25.85 -16.24
N GLY A 104 -50.05 25.99 -15.06
CA GLY A 104 -50.42 27.04 -14.09
C GLY A 104 -51.56 26.64 -13.15
N GLY A 105 -51.88 25.33 -13.08
CA GLY A 105 -52.84 24.78 -12.15
C GLY A 105 -52.30 24.81 -10.70
N GLY A 106 -53.29 24.81 -9.78
CA GLY A 106 -52.95 24.70 -8.35
C GLY A 106 -54.11 24.32 -7.50
N PHE A 107 -53.94 24.16 -6.19
CA PHE A 107 -55.01 23.77 -5.28
C PHE A 107 -55.04 24.71 -4.09
N ILE A 108 -56.25 25.03 -3.63
CA ILE A 108 -56.49 25.89 -2.45
C ILE A 108 -57.43 25.15 -1.49
N ASN A 109 -57.15 25.17 -0.21
CA ASN A 109 -57.92 24.53 0.85
C ASN A 109 -58.17 23.04 0.59
N THR A 110 -57.13 22.36 0.11
CA THR A 110 -57.16 20.94 -0.30
C THR A 110 -56.29 20.13 0.65
N GLY A 111 -56.73 18.97 1.09
CA GLY A 111 -55.88 17.98 1.72
C GLY A 111 -54.96 17.33 0.70
N ARG A 112 -55.23 16.12 0.33
CA ARG A 112 -54.54 15.45 -0.77
C ARG A 112 -55.14 15.89 -2.12
N ALA A 113 -54.30 16.37 -3.02
CA ALA A 113 -54.70 16.68 -4.40
C ALA A 113 -54.20 15.55 -5.31
N ILE A 114 -55.12 14.66 -5.73
CA ILE A 114 -54.81 13.48 -6.51
C ILE A 114 -55.17 13.73 -7.97
N LEU A 115 -54.18 13.72 -8.84
CA LEU A 115 -54.31 13.71 -10.28
C LEU A 115 -54.06 12.29 -10.79
N THR A 116 -55.04 11.69 -11.48
CA THR A 116 -54.83 10.31 -11.95
C THR A 116 -55.40 10.06 -13.33
N THR A 117 -54.63 9.29 -14.14
CA THR A 117 -55.13 8.71 -15.40
C THR A 117 -55.81 7.36 -15.16
N GLY A 118 -55.88 6.92 -13.90
CA GLY A 118 -56.58 5.70 -13.52
C GLY A 118 -58.10 5.87 -13.47
N LYS A 119 -58.79 4.74 -13.48
CA LYS A 119 -60.23 4.65 -13.26
C LYS A 119 -60.49 4.34 -11.80
N PRO A 120 -61.36 5.10 -11.11
CA PRO A 120 -61.82 4.74 -9.78
C PRO A 120 -62.58 3.40 -9.82
N GLU A 121 -62.24 2.51 -8.90
CA GLU A 121 -62.92 1.22 -8.70
C GLU A 121 -63.71 1.27 -7.39
N TYR A 122 -64.84 0.61 -7.38
CA TYR A 122 -65.79 0.64 -6.27
C TYR A 122 -65.97 -0.77 -5.71
N SER A 123 -66.23 -0.87 -4.44
CA SER A 123 -66.64 -2.09 -3.77
C SER A 123 -68.11 -2.45 -4.10
N LEU A 124 -68.47 -3.65 -3.70
CA LEU A 124 -69.89 -4.12 -3.96
C LEU A 124 -70.93 -3.25 -3.30
N ASP A 125 -70.61 -2.56 -2.23
CA ASP A 125 -71.46 -1.58 -1.55
C ASP A 125 -71.28 -0.15 -2.09
N ASN A 126 -70.70 -0.03 -3.30
CA ASN A 126 -70.55 1.22 -4.03
C ASN A 126 -69.64 2.27 -3.29
N GLN A 127 -68.75 1.81 -2.38
CA GLN A 127 -67.80 2.69 -1.78
C GLN A 127 -66.57 2.76 -2.68
N TRP A 128 -65.90 3.92 -2.82
CA TRP A 128 -64.67 4.06 -3.56
C TRP A 128 -63.59 3.27 -2.83
N LYS A 129 -62.95 2.35 -3.58
CA LYS A 129 -62.00 1.40 -3.03
C LYS A 129 -60.57 1.62 -3.59
N ASP A 130 -60.44 1.61 -4.88
CA ASP A 130 -59.13 1.62 -5.55
C ASP A 130 -59.10 2.62 -6.72
N ILE A 131 -57.91 2.93 -7.20
CA ILE A 131 -57.62 3.57 -8.49
C ILE A 131 -56.83 2.57 -9.33
N ARG A 132 -57.41 2.19 -10.48
CA ARG A 132 -56.75 1.31 -11.44
C ARG A 132 -56.13 2.15 -12.57
N VAL A 133 -54.82 2.24 -12.60
CA VAL A 133 -54.01 2.81 -13.71
C VAL A 133 -53.56 1.68 -14.61
N SER A 134 -54.03 1.59 -15.85
CA SER A 134 -53.60 0.52 -16.77
C SER A 134 -53.39 0.96 -18.21
N ASN A 135 -53.94 2.09 -18.61
CA ASN A 135 -53.88 2.64 -19.96
C ASN A 135 -52.63 3.42 -20.23
N ASP A 136 -52.41 3.86 -21.47
CA ASP A 136 -51.26 4.63 -21.93
C ASP A 136 -51.39 6.16 -21.81
N ALA A 137 -52.47 6.63 -21.16
CA ALA A 137 -52.63 8.05 -20.87
C ALA A 137 -51.58 8.55 -19.87
N MET A 138 -51.24 9.82 -19.96
CA MET A 138 -50.17 10.42 -19.13
C MET A 138 -50.63 11.70 -18.42
N ILE A 139 -49.93 12.05 -17.38
CA ILE A 139 -50.02 13.37 -16.75
C ILE A 139 -48.85 14.21 -17.28
N VAL A 140 -49.17 15.41 -17.75
CA VAL A 140 -48.20 16.39 -18.25
C VAL A 140 -48.28 17.65 -17.38
N ILE A 141 -47.20 18.02 -16.73
CA ILE A 141 -47.04 19.30 -16.06
C ILE A 141 -46.22 20.19 -16.99
N ASP A 142 -46.85 21.22 -17.53
CA ASP A 142 -46.29 22.05 -18.61
C ASP A 142 -46.16 23.54 -18.22
N GLY A 143 -45.40 24.27 -18.90
CA GLY A 143 -45.26 25.72 -18.89
C GLY A 143 -45.23 26.35 -17.49
N LYS A 144 -46.33 26.93 -17.05
CA LYS A 144 -46.45 27.60 -15.73
C LYS A 144 -46.42 26.64 -14.53
N GLY A 145 -46.41 25.30 -14.76
CA GLY A 145 -46.29 24.28 -13.75
C GLY A 145 -47.52 24.01 -12.90
N LEU A 146 -47.28 23.41 -11.72
CA LEU A 146 -48.28 23.04 -10.73
C LEU A 146 -47.94 23.61 -9.36
N ASN A 147 -48.84 24.43 -8.81
CA ASN A 147 -48.69 24.99 -7.46
C ASN A 147 -49.55 24.25 -6.45
N GLY A 148 -48.94 23.45 -5.58
CA GLY A 148 -49.55 22.71 -4.48
C GLY A 148 -49.21 23.26 -3.09
N GLU A 149 -48.67 24.49 -2.97
CA GLU A 149 -48.29 25.08 -1.66
C GLU A 149 -49.46 25.28 -0.68
N LYS A 150 -50.67 25.26 -1.17
CA LYS A 150 -51.91 25.37 -0.34
C LYS A 150 -52.70 24.05 -0.26
N ALA A 151 -52.05 22.94 -0.60
CA ALA A 151 -52.50 21.58 -0.36
C ALA A 151 -51.52 20.85 0.56
N ASP A 152 -51.98 19.87 1.31
CA ASP A 152 -51.10 19.10 2.19
C ASP A 152 -50.21 18.13 1.39
N ALA A 153 -50.74 17.62 0.25
CA ALA A 153 -49.98 16.76 -0.66
C ALA A 153 -50.47 16.86 -2.11
N ILE A 154 -49.56 16.71 -3.04
CA ILE A 154 -49.82 16.48 -4.46
C ILE A 154 -49.47 15.04 -4.79
N GLU A 155 -50.42 14.30 -5.37
CA GLU A 155 -50.23 12.90 -5.74
C GLU A 155 -50.59 12.73 -7.23
N LEU A 156 -49.62 12.25 -8.00
CA LEU A 156 -49.76 11.98 -9.44
C LEU A 156 -49.73 10.46 -9.66
N TYR A 157 -50.87 9.90 -10.09
CA TYR A 157 -51.02 8.46 -10.35
C TYR A 157 -51.29 8.23 -11.83
N THR A 158 -50.29 7.76 -12.54
CA THR A 158 -50.33 7.64 -13.99
C THR A 158 -49.41 6.53 -14.49
N ARG A 159 -49.61 6.04 -15.69
CA ARG A 159 -48.66 5.08 -16.25
C ARG A 159 -47.33 5.72 -16.67
N ALA A 160 -47.37 6.99 -17.13
CA ALA A 160 -46.22 7.80 -17.41
C ALA A 160 -46.46 9.28 -17.07
N ALA A 161 -45.43 10.00 -16.66
CA ALA A 161 -45.50 11.44 -16.36
C ALA A 161 -44.47 12.22 -17.15
N LYS A 162 -44.86 13.39 -17.68
CA LYS A 162 -43.96 14.41 -18.20
C LYS A 162 -44.00 15.65 -17.32
N ILE A 163 -42.83 16.07 -16.84
CA ILE A 163 -42.70 17.23 -15.96
C ILE A 163 -41.82 18.28 -16.69
N LEU A 164 -42.47 19.13 -17.42
CA LEU A 164 -41.89 20.19 -18.25
C LEU A 164 -42.01 21.58 -17.60
N GLY A 165 -42.83 21.71 -16.54
CA GLY A 165 -43.04 22.90 -15.75
C GLY A 165 -42.77 22.65 -14.28
N GLN A 166 -42.52 23.72 -13.49
CA GLN A 166 -42.21 23.64 -12.07
C GLN A 166 -43.37 23.02 -11.26
N ILE A 167 -43.02 22.13 -10.31
CA ILE A 167 -43.94 21.66 -9.26
C ILE A 167 -43.51 22.22 -7.92
N LYS A 168 -44.44 22.84 -7.17
CA LYS A 168 -44.25 23.25 -5.77
C LYS A 168 -45.29 22.52 -4.90
N ALA A 169 -44.81 21.90 -3.81
CA ALA A 169 -45.71 21.15 -2.90
C ALA A 169 -45.09 21.06 -1.50
N GLU A 170 -45.87 20.75 -0.48
CA GLU A 170 -45.36 20.29 0.80
C GLU A 170 -44.95 18.83 0.69
N THR A 171 -45.80 17.99 0.14
CA THR A 171 -45.49 16.61 -0.20
C THR A 171 -45.85 16.35 -1.66
N LEU A 172 -44.91 15.79 -2.43
CA LEU A 172 -45.12 15.35 -3.81
C LEU A 172 -44.92 13.84 -3.90
N GLN A 173 -45.95 13.13 -4.35
CA GLN A 173 -45.86 11.73 -4.72
C GLN A 173 -46.12 11.55 -6.20
N VAL A 174 -45.22 10.88 -6.92
CA VAL A 174 -45.44 10.49 -8.32
C VAL A 174 -45.36 8.98 -8.41
N THR A 175 -46.47 8.34 -8.69
CA THR A 175 -46.53 6.89 -8.89
C THR A 175 -46.80 6.61 -10.36
N THR A 176 -45.86 5.94 -11.02
CA THR A 176 -45.98 5.57 -12.41
C THR A 176 -45.98 4.06 -12.62
N GLY A 177 -46.42 3.64 -13.78
CA GLY A 177 -46.62 2.24 -14.13
C GLY A 177 -48.07 1.81 -14.08
N ALA A 178 -48.35 0.59 -14.52
CA ALA A 178 -49.66 -0.01 -14.41
C ALA A 178 -49.87 -0.53 -12.98
N ASN A 179 -50.84 0.09 -12.26
CA ASN A 179 -51.00 -0.11 -10.82
C ASN A 179 -52.46 -0.17 -10.40
N VAL A 180 -52.73 -0.86 -9.31
CA VAL A 180 -53.90 -0.67 -8.48
C VAL A 180 -53.43 0.03 -7.21
N ILE A 181 -54.01 1.19 -6.92
CA ILE A 181 -53.69 2.03 -5.78
C ILE A 181 -54.87 2.06 -4.84
N ASP A 182 -54.69 1.59 -3.60
CA ASP A 182 -55.73 1.64 -2.58
C ASP A 182 -56.05 3.10 -2.24
N ALA A 183 -57.32 3.49 -2.41
CA ALA A 183 -57.74 4.86 -2.28
C ALA A 183 -57.54 5.46 -0.87
N LYS A 184 -57.54 4.61 0.16
CA LYS A 184 -57.46 5.02 1.57
C LYS A 184 -56.03 5.04 2.08
N SER A 185 -55.27 3.99 1.82
CA SER A 185 -53.89 3.84 2.32
C SER A 185 -52.84 4.36 1.35
N GLY A 186 -53.14 4.53 0.07
CA GLY A 186 -52.14 4.85 -0.97
C GLY A 186 -51.24 3.68 -1.33
N THR A 187 -51.51 2.46 -0.81
CA THR A 187 -50.70 1.28 -1.12
C THR A 187 -50.76 0.94 -2.61
N VAL A 188 -49.61 0.72 -3.22
CA VAL A 188 -49.43 0.49 -4.65
C VAL A 188 -49.18 -0.99 -4.92
N ALA A 189 -49.98 -1.59 -5.82
CA ALA A 189 -49.76 -2.94 -6.33
C ALA A 189 -49.64 -2.90 -7.84
N ALA A 190 -48.50 -3.37 -8.37
CA ALA A 190 -48.29 -3.45 -9.81
C ALA A 190 -49.21 -4.46 -10.47
N ILE A 191 -49.72 -4.12 -11.67
CA ILE A 191 -50.56 -4.97 -12.50
C ILE A 191 -50.06 -4.99 -13.94
N GLU A 192 -50.65 -5.82 -14.77
CA GLU A 192 -50.40 -5.78 -16.20
C GLU A 192 -51.04 -4.55 -16.84
N GLY A 193 -50.29 -3.79 -17.61
CA GLY A 193 -50.76 -2.61 -18.32
C GLY A 193 -51.47 -2.97 -19.63
N SER A 194 -52.45 -2.14 -20.02
CA SER A 194 -53.10 -2.19 -21.32
C SER A 194 -52.58 -1.10 -22.28
N GLY A 195 -52.69 -1.34 -23.57
CA GLY A 195 -52.18 -0.38 -24.57
C GLY A 195 -50.69 -0.41 -24.77
N VAL A 196 -50.12 0.68 -25.28
CA VAL A 196 -48.68 0.79 -25.60
C VAL A 196 -47.87 0.98 -24.31
N LYS A 197 -46.84 0.19 -24.15
CA LYS A 197 -45.90 0.34 -23.03
C LYS A 197 -45.18 1.67 -23.14
N PRO A 198 -45.11 2.51 -22.09
CA PRO A 198 -44.43 3.78 -22.14
C PRO A 198 -42.91 3.56 -22.35
N GLN A 199 -42.26 4.48 -23.06
CA GLN A 199 -40.80 4.44 -23.23
C GLN A 199 -40.06 5.01 -22.01
N VAL A 200 -40.69 5.92 -21.24
CA VAL A 200 -40.17 6.59 -20.07
C VAL A 200 -41.27 6.65 -19.00
N ALA A 201 -40.95 6.30 -17.77
CA ALA A 201 -41.87 6.37 -16.65
C ALA A 201 -42.08 7.82 -16.16
N ILE A 202 -40.94 8.53 -15.92
CA ILE A 202 -40.91 9.96 -15.61
C ILE A 202 -39.91 10.62 -16.56
N ASP A 203 -40.40 11.62 -17.33
CA ASP A 203 -39.57 12.50 -18.15
C ASP A 203 -39.63 13.90 -17.53
N ALA A 204 -38.60 14.23 -16.72
CA ALA A 204 -38.47 15.54 -16.10
C ALA A 204 -37.39 16.35 -16.81
N ALA A 205 -37.80 17.20 -17.74
CA ALA A 205 -36.91 18.07 -18.50
C ALA A 205 -36.34 19.24 -17.65
N ASP A 206 -35.33 19.92 -18.15
CA ASP A 206 -34.60 21.00 -17.44
C ASP A 206 -35.52 22.09 -16.80
N LEU A 207 -36.62 22.40 -17.41
CA LEU A 207 -37.59 23.39 -16.89
C LEU A 207 -38.54 22.80 -15.86
N GLY A 208 -38.57 21.50 -15.71
CA GLY A 208 -39.48 20.76 -14.82
C GLY A 208 -39.04 20.69 -13.37
N ALA A 209 -38.49 21.77 -12.80
CA ALA A 209 -37.99 21.78 -11.43
C ALA A 209 -39.05 21.35 -10.40
N MET A 210 -38.68 20.55 -9.44
CA MET A 210 -39.53 20.08 -8.35
C MET A 210 -39.01 20.59 -7.02
N ASN A 211 -39.87 21.31 -6.29
CA ASN A 211 -39.56 21.84 -4.99
C ASN A 211 -40.67 21.43 -4.01
N ALA A 212 -40.29 20.54 -3.06
CA ALA A 212 -41.25 20.08 -2.06
C ALA A 212 -40.55 19.74 -0.73
N GLY A 213 -41.35 19.70 0.33
CA GLY A 213 -40.84 19.20 1.61
C GLY A 213 -40.46 17.72 1.49
N ARG A 214 -41.35 16.89 0.93
CA ARG A 214 -41.09 15.47 0.69
C ARG A 214 -41.39 15.09 -0.74
N ILE A 215 -40.59 14.30 -1.37
CA ILE A 215 -40.77 13.79 -2.72
C ILE A 215 -40.66 12.27 -2.73
N PHE A 216 -41.69 11.62 -3.26
CA PHE A 216 -41.75 10.16 -3.43
C PHE A 216 -42.00 9.82 -4.89
N PHE A 217 -41.06 9.07 -5.51
CA PHE A 217 -41.24 8.48 -6.82
C PHE A 217 -41.32 6.97 -6.69
N VAL A 218 -42.46 6.41 -7.13
CA VAL A 218 -42.73 4.97 -7.11
C VAL A 218 -42.98 4.52 -8.55
N LEU A 219 -42.01 3.88 -9.17
CA LEU A 219 -42.03 3.48 -10.57
C LEU A 219 -42.02 1.96 -10.65
N THR A 220 -43.22 1.40 -10.88
CA THR A 220 -43.47 -0.03 -10.66
C THR A 220 -43.29 -0.89 -11.90
N GLU A 221 -43.26 -0.32 -13.10
CA GLU A 221 -43.19 -1.06 -14.34
C GLU A 221 -41.72 -1.41 -14.67
N GLU A 222 -41.43 -2.70 -14.78
CA GLU A 222 -40.08 -3.19 -15.02
C GLU A 222 -39.49 -2.70 -16.34
N ASN A 223 -38.22 -2.34 -16.31
CA ASN A 223 -37.40 -1.90 -17.46
C ASN A 223 -37.93 -0.63 -18.15
N ILE A 224 -38.76 0.17 -17.48
CA ILE A 224 -39.12 1.49 -17.95
C ILE A 224 -38.25 2.53 -17.23
N PRO A 225 -37.43 3.29 -17.95
CA PRO A 225 -36.50 4.22 -17.31
C PRO A 225 -37.19 5.48 -16.78
N ALA A 226 -36.58 6.09 -15.77
CA ALA A 226 -36.83 7.48 -15.38
C ALA A 226 -35.71 8.37 -15.94
N GLN A 227 -36.09 9.55 -16.46
CA GLN A 227 -35.17 10.59 -16.93
C GLN A 227 -35.38 11.85 -16.08
N LEU A 228 -34.39 12.18 -15.25
CA LEU A 228 -34.40 13.33 -14.35
C LEU A 228 -33.34 14.34 -14.78
N GLN A 229 -33.73 15.30 -15.60
CA GLN A 229 -32.85 16.35 -16.11
C GLN A 229 -33.03 17.67 -15.35
N SER A 230 -34.15 17.79 -14.61
CA SER A 230 -34.49 18.98 -13.83
C SER A 230 -33.79 19.07 -12.49
N ALA A 231 -33.92 20.24 -11.85
CA ALA A 231 -33.59 20.40 -10.43
C ALA A 231 -34.69 19.80 -9.54
N ILE A 232 -34.28 18.99 -8.58
CA ILE A 232 -35.14 18.43 -7.52
C ILE A 232 -34.61 18.95 -6.19
N GLU A 233 -35.41 19.76 -5.51
CA GLU A 233 -35.13 20.30 -4.18
C GLU A 233 -36.15 19.79 -3.18
N ALA A 234 -35.70 19.08 -2.14
CA ALA A 234 -36.58 18.53 -1.13
C ALA A 234 -35.93 18.54 0.26
N GLN A 235 -36.74 18.40 1.31
CA GLN A 235 -36.23 17.97 2.61
C GLN A 235 -35.81 16.49 2.53
N ASP A 236 -36.75 15.64 2.08
CA ASP A 236 -36.53 14.21 1.89
C ASP A 236 -36.93 13.79 0.48
N LEU A 237 -36.10 12.89 -0.11
CA LEU A 237 -36.37 12.29 -1.41
C LEU A 237 -36.33 10.76 -1.31
N VAL A 238 -37.36 10.12 -1.83
CA VAL A 238 -37.38 8.67 -2.04
C VAL A 238 -37.68 8.38 -3.50
N ILE A 239 -36.81 7.66 -4.16
CA ILE A 239 -37.03 7.10 -5.50
C ILE A 239 -36.95 5.58 -5.43
N ASP A 240 -38.03 4.91 -5.77
CA ASP A 240 -38.09 3.45 -5.93
C ASP A 240 -38.52 3.11 -7.36
N SER A 241 -37.58 2.65 -8.18
CA SER A 241 -37.78 2.38 -9.60
C SER A 241 -37.40 0.93 -9.95
N LYS A 242 -38.32 0.26 -10.65
CA LYS A 242 -38.04 -1.05 -11.28
C LYS A 242 -37.38 -0.94 -12.65
N GLY A 243 -37.15 0.26 -13.13
CA GLY A 243 -36.41 0.58 -14.34
C GLY A 243 -35.09 1.30 -14.03
N ASN A 244 -34.38 1.69 -15.07
CA ASN A 244 -33.17 2.44 -14.96
C ASN A 244 -33.42 3.91 -14.59
N LEU A 245 -32.52 4.51 -13.84
CA LEU A 245 -32.54 5.94 -13.52
C LEU A 245 -31.41 6.65 -14.28
N TYR A 246 -31.79 7.58 -15.17
CA TYR A 246 -30.88 8.49 -15.85
C TYR A 246 -31.03 9.89 -15.24
N HIS A 247 -29.97 10.34 -14.57
CA HIS A 247 -29.96 11.64 -13.94
C HIS A 247 -28.88 12.54 -14.56
N THR A 248 -29.28 13.73 -14.99
CA THR A 248 -28.39 14.75 -15.56
C THR A 248 -28.54 16.13 -14.92
N GLY A 249 -29.57 16.32 -14.11
CA GLY A 249 -29.90 17.56 -13.40
C GLY A 249 -29.18 17.73 -12.06
N ILE A 250 -29.90 18.32 -11.12
CA ILE A 250 -29.45 18.48 -9.73
C ILE A 250 -30.51 17.85 -8.80
N ILE A 251 -30.10 16.91 -7.98
CA ILE A 251 -30.88 16.47 -6.83
C ILE A 251 -30.20 17.08 -5.60
N HIS A 252 -30.94 17.89 -4.87
CA HIS A 252 -30.49 18.45 -3.61
C HIS A 252 -31.53 18.18 -2.53
N THR A 253 -31.16 17.52 -1.46
CA THR A 253 -32.01 17.27 -0.30
C THR A 253 -31.39 17.84 0.95
N LYS A 254 -32.24 18.31 1.88
CA LYS A 254 -31.77 18.90 3.13
C LYS A 254 -31.49 17.84 4.20
N ASP A 255 -32.38 16.86 4.34
CA ASP A 255 -32.33 15.87 5.41
C ASP A 255 -31.86 14.50 4.90
N GLY A 256 -32.41 14.02 3.78
CA GLY A 256 -31.97 12.74 3.25
C GLY A 256 -32.46 12.39 1.85
N ALA A 257 -31.75 11.47 1.20
CA ALA A 257 -32.15 10.88 -0.06
C ALA A 257 -31.99 9.35 -0.06
N THR A 258 -33.02 8.64 -0.50
CA THR A 258 -32.98 7.21 -0.77
C THR A 258 -33.37 6.97 -2.21
N ILE A 259 -32.47 6.39 -2.99
CA ILE A 259 -32.68 6.13 -4.43
C ILE A 259 -32.39 4.66 -4.72
N ARG A 260 -33.42 3.98 -5.23
CA ARG A 260 -33.33 2.60 -5.69
C ARG A 260 -33.75 2.51 -7.15
N ALA A 261 -32.94 1.83 -7.96
CA ALA A 261 -33.24 1.60 -9.37
C ALA A 261 -32.56 0.30 -9.87
N LYS A 262 -32.97 -0.12 -11.07
CA LYS A 262 -32.30 -1.26 -11.71
C LYS A 262 -30.85 -0.92 -12.05
N ASP A 263 -30.61 0.12 -12.84
CA ASP A 263 -29.32 0.77 -13.05
C ASP A 263 -29.44 2.25 -12.74
N ILE A 264 -28.35 2.86 -12.24
CA ILE A 264 -28.28 4.29 -11.97
C ILE A 264 -27.15 4.88 -12.80
N LEU A 265 -27.50 5.82 -13.69
CA LEU A 265 -26.52 6.64 -14.40
C LEU A 265 -26.64 8.08 -13.93
N ASN A 266 -25.69 8.51 -13.12
CA ASN A 266 -25.59 9.90 -12.65
C ASN A 266 -24.59 10.68 -13.53
N LYS A 267 -25.10 11.60 -14.36
CA LYS A 267 -24.34 12.63 -15.10
C LYS A 267 -24.62 14.03 -14.54
N GLY A 268 -25.38 14.12 -13.45
CA GLY A 268 -25.70 15.34 -12.73
C GLY A 268 -25.10 15.34 -11.32
N THR A 269 -25.66 16.19 -10.48
CA THR A 269 -25.26 16.27 -9.07
C THR A 269 -26.36 15.65 -8.19
N ILE A 270 -25.99 14.68 -7.38
CA ILE A 270 -26.82 14.17 -6.28
C ILE A 270 -26.15 14.62 -4.99
N ALA A 271 -26.80 15.53 -4.26
CA ALA A 271 -26.32 16.08 -3.01
C ALA A 271 -27.36 15.96 -1.90
N SER A 272 -26.98 15.46 -0.75
CA SER A 272 -27.84 15.37 0.43
C SER A 272 -27.20 16.10 1.62
N GLY A 273 -27.92 17.00 2.28
CA GLY A 273 -27.48 17.67 3.52
C GLY A 273 -27.44 16.72 4.73
N GLY A 274 -28.12 15.57 4.66
CA GLY A 274 -28.09 14.55 5.68
C GLY A 274 -27.56 13.22 5.14
N TYR A 275 -28.37 12.15 5.26
CA TYR A 275 -27.97 10.85 4.75
C TYR A 275 -28.25 10.67 3.25
N LEU A 276 -27.47 9.82 2.60
CA LEU A 276 -27.66 9.41 1.22
C LEU A 276 -27.60 7.89 1.10
N SER A 277 -28.64 7.27 0.58
CA SER A 277 -28.67 5.84 0.29
C SER A 277 -28.97 5.61 -1.19
N LEU A 278 -28.01 5.01 -1.91
CA LEU A 278 -28.17 4.64 -3.31
C LEU A 278 -28.09 3.12 -3.45
N THR A 279 -29.13 2.53 -4.06
CA THR A 279 -29.17 1.08 -4.32
C THR A 279 -29.44 0.82 -5.79
N SER A 280 -28.57 0.07 -6.46
CA SER A 280 -28.73 -0.38 -7.83
C SER A 280 -28.68 -1.91 -7.89
N GLU A 281 -29.68 -2.54 -8.53
CA GLU A 281 -29.64 -4.00 -8.75
C GLU A 281 -28.51 -4.39 -9.74
N GLY A 282 -28.26 -3.55 -10.72
CA GLY A 282 -27.20 -3.69 -11.72
C GLY A 282 -26.05 -2.72 -11.48
N THR A 283 -25.82 -1.82 -12.41
CA THR A 283 -24.68 -0.89 -12.36
C THR A 283 -25.08 0.50 -11.86
N LEU A 284 -24.30 1.03 -10.93
CA LEU A 284 -24.29 2.45 -10.59
C LEU A 284 -23.08 3.10 -11.27
N THR A 285 -23.34 4.00 -12.23
CA THR A 285 -22.31 4.82 -12.87
C THR A 285 -22.41 6.26 -12.39
N ASN A 286 -21.35 6.76 -11.79
CA ASN A 286 -21.23 8.16 -11.39
C ASN A 286 -20.28 8.91 -12.31
N ALA A 287 -20.79 9.69 -13.23
CA ALA A 287 -20.00 10.50 -14.15
C ALA A 287 -19.88 11.98 -13.72
N LYS A 288 -20.42 12.39 -12.57
CA LYS A 288 -20.26 13.74 -12.03
C LYS A 288 -20.11 13.72 -10.49
N THR A 289 -21.11 14.14 -9.74
CA THR A 289 -20.96 14.25 -8.28
C THR A 289 -22.05 13.47 -7.57
N ILE A 290 -21.65 12.67 -6.59
CA ILE A 290 -22.50 12.11 -5.54
C ILE A 290 -21.92 12.58 -4.22
N GLY A 291 -22.74 13.27 -3.40
CA GLY A 291 -22.29 13.84 -2.12
C GLY A 291 -23.30 13.76 -1.00
N ALA A 292 -22.83 13.66 0.22
CA ALA A 292 -23.65 13.79 1.44
C ALA A 292 -22.89 14.60 2.50
N GLU A 293 -23.59 15.51 3.18
CA GLU A 293 -23.03 16.17 4.38
C GLU A 293 -23.10 15.25 5.61
N GLY A 294 -24.04 14.29 5.64
CA GLY A 294 -24.08 13.23 6.63
C GLY A 294 -23.36 11.97 6.18
N HIS A 295 -24.00 10.81 6.37
CA HIS A 295 -23.47 9.52 5.94
C HIS A 295 -23.96 9.15 4.54
N ALA A 296 -23.10 8.48 3.76
CA ALA A 296 -23.49 7.93 2.47
C ALA A 296 -23.33 6.41 2.44
N GLU A 297 -24.34 5.73 1.93
CA GLU A 297 -24.34 4.30 1.71
C GLU A 297 -24.70 4.01 0.25
N ILE A 298 -23.83 3.27 -0.44
CA ILE A 298 -24.00 2.90 -1.85
C ILE A 298 -23.89 1.40 -1.98
N HIS A 299 -24.90 0.78 -2.59
CA HIS A 299 -24.88 -0.63 -2.91
C HIS A 299 -25.26 -0.85 -4.38
N ALA A 300 -24.48 -1.65 -5.11
CA ALA A 300 -24.76 -1.98 -6.50
C ALA A 300 -24.23 -3.36 -6.92
N GLY A 301 -24.72 -3.87 -8.05
CA GLY A 301 -24.07 -4.99 -8.72
C GLY A 301 -22.62 -4.63 -9.10
N ASP A 302 -22.45 -3.50 -9.80
CA ASP A 302 -21.17 -2.84 -10.05
C ASP A 302 -21.26 -1.35 -9.70
N VAL A 303 -20.18 -0.79 -9.15
CA VAL A 303 -20.02 0.66 -8.95
C VAL A 303 -18.92 1.16 -9.87
N VAL A 304 -19.27 2.11 -10.74
CA VAL A 304 -18.34 2.76 -11.66
C VAL A 304 -18.29 4.24 -11.34
N ASN A 305 -17.26 4.67 -10.62
CA ASN A 305 -17.03 6.08 -10.34
C ASN A 305 -16.09 6.66 -11.39
N GLN A 306 -16.56 7.67 -12.12
CA GLN A 306 -15.80 8.42 -13.14
C GLN A 306 -15.57 9.89 -12.72
N SER A 307 -15.90 10.25 -11.47
CA SER A 307 -15.72 11.59 -10.96
C SER A 307 -15.57 11.58 -9.43
N VAL A 308 -16.54 12.13 -8.68
CA VAL A 308 -16.42 12.27 -7.23
C VAL A 308 -17.60 11.59 -6.52
N ILE A 309 -17.29 10.74 -5.57
CA ILE A 309 -18.22 10.29 -4.52
C ILE A 309 -17.65 10.79 -3.20
N ALA A 310 -18.41 11.60 -2.46
CA ALA A 310 -17.93 12.22 -1.24
C ALA A 310 -18.98 12.20 -0.11
N SER A 311 -18.49 12.17 1.14
CA SER A 311 -19.32 12.30 2.34
C SER A 311 -18.58 13.11 3.40
N GLU A 312 -19.26 14.03 4.09
CA GLU A 312 -18.67 14.68 5.27
C GLU A 312 -18.75 13.77 6.51
N GLY A 313 -19.69 12.82 6.52
CA GLY A 313 -19.73 11.75 7.50
C GLY A 313 -18.98 10.49 7.07
N HIS A 314 -19.49 9.31 7.40
CA HIS A 314 -18.97 8.03 6.93
C HIS A 314 -19.47 7.70 5.52
N LEU A 315 -18.65 7.00 4.76
CA LEU A 315 -18.96 6.53 3.41
C LEU A 315 -18.82 5.01 3.34
N ALA A 316 -19.90 4.33 3.04
CA ALA A 316 -19.89 2.90 2.77
C ALA A 316 -20.27 2.64 1.31
N ILE A 317 -19.42 1.95 0.57
CA ILE A 317 -19.70 1.49 -0.79
C ILE A 317 -19.54 -0.02 -0.85
N SER A 318 -20.60 -0.68 -1.24
CA SER A 318 -20.59 -2.13 -1.41
C SER A 318 -21.02 -2.52 -2.83
N SER A 319 -20.37 -3.55 -3.37
CA SER A 319 -20.69 -4.08 -4.70
C SER A 319 -20.69 -5.60 -4.71
N ASP A 320 -21.62 -6.17 -5.45
CA ASP A 320 -21.65 -7.62 -5.66
C ASP A 320 -20.55 -8.12 -6.60
N ARG A 321 -19.98 -7.26 -7.43
CA ARG A 321 -18.92 -7.61 -8.38
C ARG A 321 -17.71 -6.68 -8.26
N THR A 322 -17.78 -5.47 -8.83
CA THR A 322 -16.66 -4.55 -8.94
C THR A 322 -16.94 -3.16 -8.40
N ILE A 323 -15.93 -2.52 -7.85
CA ILE A 323 -15.88 -1.07 -7.62
C ILE A 323 -14.74 -0.52 -8.45
N THR A 324 -15.05 0.35 -9.43
CA THR A 324 -14.07 1.04 -10.26
C THR A 324 -14.03 2.51 -9.87
N ASN A 325 -12.85 2.99 -9.51
CA ASN A 325 -12.55 4.39 -9.16
C ASN A 325 -11.36 4.92 -9.98
N GLU A 326 -11.17 4.38 -11.18
CA GLU A 326 -10.09 4.75 -12.07
C GLU A 326 -10.12 6.25 -12.40
N ASN A 327 -8.99 6.97 -12.24
CA ASN A 327 -8.87 8.41 -12.44
C ASN A 327 -9.87 9.28 -11.66
N SER A 328 -10.44 8.78 -10.58
CA SER A 328 -11.59 9.35 -9.88
C SER A 328 -11.36 9.43 -8.38
N ARG A 329 -12.33 9.95 -7.63
CA ARG A 329 -12.16 10.18 -6.19
C ARG A 329 -13.31 9.61 -5.36
N ILE A 330 -12.95 8.92 -4.28
CA ILE A 330 -13.84 8.47 -3.20
C ILE A 330 -13.32 9.11 -1.91
N LEU A 331 -14.10 9.97 -1.29
CA LEU A 331 -13.67 10.83 -0.18
C LEU A 331 -14.67 10.77 0.98
N ALA A 332 -14.17 10.71 2.22
CA ALA A 332 -15.01 10.95 3.39
C ALA A 332 -14.22 11.71 4.47
N ASN A 333 -14.89 12.61 5.19
CA ASN A 333 -14.31 13.20 6.41
C ASN A 333 -14.37 12.22 7.60
N GLY A 334 -15.30 11.26 7.59
CA GLY A 334 -15.37 10.13 8.51
C GLY A 334 -14.66 8.88 7.99
N ASP A 335 -15.15 7.72 8.40
CA ASP A 335 -14.62 6.43 7.93
C ASP A 335 -15.05 6.14 6.48
N VAL A 336 -14.21 5.38 5.78
CA VAL A 336 -14.51 4.81 4.46
C VAL A 336 -14.52 3.30 4.56
N THR A 337 -15.62 2.68 4.13
CA THR A 337 -15.73 1.22 4.01
C THR A 337 -16.04 0.86 2.56
N LEU A 338 -15.17 0.08 1.93
CA LEU A 338 -15.33 -0.40 0.57
C LEU A 338 -15.35 -1.93 0.55
N ALA A 339 -16.43 -2.50 0.08
CA ALA A 339 -16.58 -3.95 0.03
C ALA A 339 -17.01 -4.41 -1.36
N THR A 340 -16.25 -5.33 -1.95
CA THR A 340 -16.61 -5.97 -3.23
C THR A 340 -16.17 -7.43 -3.27
N LYS A 341 -16.86 -8.23 -4.08
CA LYS A 341 -16.54 -9.68 -4.14
C LYS A 341 -15.39 -9.99 -5.09
N THR A 342 -15.10 -9.15 -6.07
CA THR A 342 -14.09 -9.46 -7.10
C THR A 342 -12.97 -8.43 -7.18
N LEU A 343 -13.22 -7.20 -7.60
CA LEU A 343 -12.19 -6.20 -7.88
C LEU A 343 -12.56 -4.83 -7.30
N MET A 344 -11.67 -4.27 -6.53
CA MET A 344 -11.60 -2.84 -6.25
C MET A 344 -10.49 -2.23 -7.11
N ASP A 345 -10.88 -1.45 -8.11
CA ASP A 345 -9.95 -0.78 -9.03
C ASP A 345 -9.84 0.70 -8.68
N ASN A 346 -8.67 1.11 -8.22
CA ASN A 346 -8.30 2.49 -7.90
C ASN A 346 -7.11 2.98 -8.74
N GLN A 347 -6.92 2.43 -9.93
CA GLN A 347 -5.81 2.85 -10.81
C GLN A 347 -5.86 4.36 -11.06
N ASN A 348 -4.77 5.08 -10.80
CA ASN A 348 -4.69 6.55 -10.87
C ASN A 348 -5.78 7.27 -10.04
N GLY A 349 -6.56 6.57 -9.25
CA GLY A 349 -7.65 7.12 -8.45
C GLY A 349 -7.21 7.55 -7.05
N THR A 350 -8.13 8.18 -6.34
CA THR A 350 -7.92 8.59 -4.94
C THR A 350 -9.02 8.04 -4.05
N ILE A 351 -8.63 7.40 -2.97
CA ILE A 351 -9.49 7.03 -1.84
C ILE A 351 -8.94 7.73 -0.61
N ALA A 352 -9.76 8.55 0.07
CA ALA A 352 -9.33 9.25 1.27
C ALA A 352 -10.39 9.19 2.37
N ALA A 353 -9.96 8.77 3.55
CA ALA A 353 -10.74 8.73 4.78
C ALA A 353 -10.16 9.69 5.82
N GLY A 354 -10.97 10.61 6.34
CA GLY A 354 -10.62 11.42 7.52
C GLY A 354 -10.69 10.63 8.83
N GLY A 355 -11.34 9.46 8.84
CA GLY A 355 -11.35 8.46 9.89
C GLY A 355 -10.56 7.22 9.51
N ASN A 356 -11.14 6.04 9.76
CA ASN A 356 -10.57 4.75 9.39
C ASN A 356 -10.94 4.37 7.95
N LEU A 357 -10.11 3.54 7.36
CA LEU A 357 -10.35 2.93 6.05
C LEU A 357 -10.44 1.42 6.18
N ASP A 358 -11.51 0.83 5.67
CA ASP A 358 -11.68 -0.61 5.55
C ASP A 358 -11.98 -0.98 4.09
N VAL A 359 -11.10 -1.76 3.47
CA VAL A 359 -11.26 -2.26 2.10
C VAL A 359 -11.26 -3.78 2.12
N LYS A 360 -12.34 -4.37 1.63
CA LYS A 360 -12.50 -5.82 1.52
C LYS A 360 -12.84 -6.23 0.10
N THR A 361 -11.97 -7.02 -0.53
CA THR A 361 -12.12 -7.44 -1.93
C THR A 361 -11.40 -8.77 -2.20
N ALA A 362 -11.58 -9.33 -3.39
CA ALA A 362 -10.66 -10.38 -3.83
C ALA A 362 -9.37 -9.79 -4.42
N GLU A 363 -9.46 -8.72 -5.19
CA GLU A 363 -8.31 -8.00 -5.74
C GLU A 363 -8.45 -6.49 -5.49
N LEU A 364 -7.38 -5.87 -5.03
CA LEU A 364 -7.23 -4.42 -4.92
C LEU A 364 -6.15 -3.96 -5.90
N ASN A 365 -6.55 -3.24 -6.92
CA ASN A 365 -5.65 -2.54 -7.83
C ASN A 365 -5.53 -1.08 -7.37
N ASN A 366 -4.35 -0.68 -6.93
CA ASN A 366 -3.99 0.70 -6.59
C ASN A 366 -2.77 1.15 -7.41
N GLU A 367 -2.57 0.61 -8.61
CA GLU A 367 -1.49 1.03 -9.50
C GLU A 367 -1.57 2.54 -9.77
N GLN A 368 -0.49 3.27 -9.45
CA GLN A 368 -0.42 4.74 -9.54
C GLN A 368 -1.54 5.47 -8.77
N GLY A 369 -2.33 4.75 -7.98
CA GLY A 369 -3.42 5.29 -7.19
C GLY A 369 -2.96 5.79 -5.81
N ASN A 370 -3.84 6.54 -5.15
CA ASN A 370 -3.61 7.10 -3.81
C ASN A 370 -4.70 6.63 -2.84
N VAL A 371 -4.31 5.96 -1.77
CA VAL A 371 -5.18 5.49 -0.69
C VAL A 371 -4.69 6.07 0.62
N THR A 372 -5.51 6.88 1.27
CA THR A 372 -5.12 7.56 2.51
C THR A 372 -6.18 7.44 3.60
N ALA A 373 -5.72 7.37 4.86
CA ALA A 373 -6.59 7.45 6.03
C ALA A 373 -5.92 8.24 7.17
N TYR A 374 -6.70 9.08 7.85
CA TYR A 374 -6.21 9.73 9.05
C TYR A 374 -6.24 8.79 10.27
N GLY A 375 -7.13 7.82 10.30
CA GLY A 375 -7.19 6.75 11.29
C GLY A 375 -6.37 5.54 10.90
N ASN A 376 -6.92 4.36 11.19
CA ASN A 376 -6.35 3.07 10.81
C ASN A 376 -6.74 2.68 9.38
N GLY A 377 -5.90 1.90 8.73
CA GLY A 377 -6.18 1.24 7.46
C GLY A 377 -6.26 -0.28 7.61
N LEU A 378 -7.32 -0.87 7.09
CA LEU A 378 -7.47 -2.31 6.92
C LEU A 378 -7.67 -2.62 5.44
N LEU A 379 -6.70 -3.28 4.82
CA LEU A 379 -6.77 -3.69 3.42
C LEU A 379 -6.80 -5.22 3.33
N SER A 380 -7.93 -5.77 2.98
CA SER A 380 -8.14 -7.21 2.85
C SER A 380 -8.40 -7.57 1.39
N ALA A 381 -7.38 -8.07 0.68
CA ALA A 381 -7.46 -8.49 -0.71
C ALA A 381 -7.15 -10.00 -0.81
N ALA A 382 -8.18 -10.83 -0.89
CA ALA A 382 -8.02 -12.28 -0.74
C ALA A 382 -7.05 -12.91 -1.75
N ARG A 383 -6.90 -12.35 -2.95
CA ARG A 383 -5.99 -12.82 -4.00
C ARG A 383 -4.77 -11.93 -4.18
N LYS A 384 -4.98 -10.64 -4.47
CA LYS A 384 -3.89 -9.73 -4.81
C LYS A 384 -4.18 -8.29 -4.33
N LEU A 385 -3.16 -7.67 -3.77
CA LEU A 385 -3.05 -6.23 -3.62
C LEU A 385 -1.94 -5.74 -4.55
N ASP A 386 -2.30 -4.93 -5.53
CA ASP A 386 -1.36 -4.27 -6.44
C ASP A 386 -1.24 -2.80 -6.07
N ASN A 387 -0.08 -2.41 -5.61
CA ASN A 387 0.28 -1.02 -5.28
C ASN A 387 1.50 -0.57 -6.10
N ALA A 388 1.68 -1.10 -7.32
CA ALA A 388 2.78 -0.70 -8.18
C ALA A 388 2.70 0.81 -8.48
N GLU A 389 3.78 1.54 -8.20
CA GLU A 389 3.87 3.00 -8.32
C GLU A 389 2.77 3.76 -7.52
N GLY A 390 1.94 3.03 -6.76
CA GLY A 390 0.86 3.58 -5.96
C GLY A 390 1.30 4.02 -4.57
N HIS A 391 0.41 4.72 -3.88
CA HIS A 391 0.65 5.24 -2.55
C HIS A 391 -0.47 4.85 -1.59
N VAL A 392 -0.12 4.16 -0.51
CA VAL A 392 -1.00 3.87 0.63
C VAL A 392 -0.40 4.52 1.87
N ALA A 393 -1.12 5.42 2.49
CA ALA A 393 -0.67 6.10 3.71
C ALA A 393 -1.78 6.21 4.75
N VAL A 394 -1.51 5.71 5.95
CA VAL A 394 -2.41 5.88 7.09
C VAL A 394 -1.67 6.51 8.26
N ASN A 395 -2.37 7.34 9.02
CA ASN A 395 -1.75 8.08 10.14
C ASN A 395 -1.59 7.23 11.40
N GLN A 396 -2.36 6.15 11.52
CA GLN A 396 -2.27 5.21 12.64
C GLN A 396 -1.74 3.85 12.18
N ALA A 397 -2.43 2.77 12.45
CA ALA A 397 -2.00 1.44 12.08
C ALA A 397 -2.51 1.01 10.70
N LEU A 398 -1.65 0.37 9.91
CA LEU A 398 -1.99 -0.25 8.62
C LEU A 398 -1.92 -1.77 8.75
N ASN A 399 -3.03 -2.44 8.47
CA ASN A 399 -3.09 -3.89 8.41
C ASN A 399 -3.43 -4.33 6.98
N ILE A 400 -2.58 -5.14 6.39
CA ILE A 400 -2.74 -5.70 5.05
C ILE A 400 -2.81 -7.22 5.15
N THR A 401 -3.86 -7.80 4.59
CA THR A 401 -3.98 -9.25 4.43
C THR A 401 -4.27 -9.54 2.97
N SER A 402 -3.38 -10.28 2.30
CA SER A 402 -3.53 -10.57 0.87
C SER A 402 -2.93 -11.94 0.51
N GLY A 403 -3.37 -12.52 -0.61
CA GLY A 403 -2.69 -13.67 -1.20
C GLY A 403 -1.34 -13.27 -1.80
N GLU A 404 -1.29 -12.13 -2.45
CA GLU A 404 -0.09 -11.54 -3.06
C GLU A 404 -0.08 -10.03 -2.78
N VAL A 405 1.08 -9.47 -2.46
CA VAL A 405 1.31 -8.03 -2.34
C VAL A 405 2.39 -7.62 -3.34
N VAL A 406 2.02 -6.77 -4.28
CA VAL A 406 2.95 -6.14 -5.22
C VAL A 406 3.09 -4.67 -4.82
N ASN A 407 4.32 -4.24 -4.50
CA ASN A 407 4.62 -2.86 -4.13
C ASN A 407 5.81 -2.29 -4.92
N THR A 408 5.95 -2.72 -6.18
CA THR A 408 7.05 -2.26 -7.05
C THR A 408 6.99 -0.76 -7.27
N LYS A 409 8.03 -0.03 -6.83
CA LYS A 409 8.09 1.44 -6.81
C LYS A 409 6.95 2.10 -6.02
N GLY A 410 6.09 1.33 -5.39
CA GLY A 410 4.99 1.83 -4.58
C GLY A 410 5.43 2.21 -3.17
N THR A 411 4.54 2.82 -2.42
CA THR A 411 4.77 3.22 -1.02
C THR A 411 3.62 2.72 -0.15
N LEU A 412 3.95 1.99 0.90
CA LEU A 412 3.06 1.62 2.00
C LEU A 412 3.59 2.32 3.26
N THR A 413 2.75 3.09 3.92
CA THR A 413 3.17 3.89 5.09
C THR A 413 2.11 3.86 6.18
N ALA A 414 2.55 3.58 7.40
CA ALA A 414 1.78 3.74 8.62
C ALA A 414 2.46 4.73 9.57
N GLY A 415 1.71 5.65 10.15
CA GLY A 415 2.24 6.57 11.17
C GLY A 415 2.55 5.86 12.49
N GLN A 416 1.98 4.67 12.72
CA GLN A 416 2.25 3.80 13.88
C GLN A 416 2.72 2.42 13.42
N ASP A 417 1.92 1.37 13.68
CA ASP A 417 2.28 0.01 13.35
C ASP A 417 1.84 -0.34 11.92
N GLU A 418 2.67 -1.10 11.21
CA GLU A 418 2.32 -1.72 9.94
C GLU A 418 2.43 -3.23 10.05
N ARG A 419 1.39 -3.95 9.62
CA ARG A 419 1.36 -5.40 9.59
C ARG A 419 0.91 -5.90 8.22
N ILE A 420 1.73 -6.74 7.61
CA ILE A 420 1.45 -7.38 6.32
C ILE A 420 1.46 -8.88 6.51
N GLU A 421 0.33 -9.52 6.21
CA GLU A 421 0.19 -10.97 6.15
C GLU A 421 -0.14 -11.39 4.72
N THR A 422 0.71 -12.22 4.11
CA THR A 422 0.58 -12.57 2.70
C THR A 422 1.17 -13.94 2.39
N LYS A 423 0.88 -14.50 1.22
CA LYS A 423 1.63 -15.67 0.73
C LYS A 423 2.91 -15.25 0.03
N THR A 424 2.84 -14.23 -0.80
CA THR A 424 3.97 -13.69 -1.56
C THR A 424 4.01 -12.16 -1.45
N ILE A 425 5.20 -11.58 -1.36
CA ILE A 425 5.41 -10.13 -1.36
C ILE A 425 6.70 -9.77 -2.08
N GLN A 426 6.66 -8.69 -2.85
CA GLN A 426 7.82 -8.02 -3.42
C GLN A 426 8.03 -6.69 -2.67
N LEU A 427 9.18 -6.55 -2.01
CA LEU A 427 9.54 -5.36 -1.23
C LEU A 427 10.29 -4.31 -2.05
N ASP A 428 10.06 -4.27 -3.36
CA ASP A 428 10.80 -3.40 -4.29
C ASP A 428 10.41 -1.91 -4.19
N GLY A 429 9.39 -1.59 -3.40
CA GLY A 429 8.95 -0.23 -3.10
C GLY A 429 9.47 0.28 -1.76
N LYS A 430 8.65 1.08 -1.08
CA LYS A 430 8.90 1.57 0.28
C LYS A 430 7.85 1.01 1.23
N LEU A 431 8.32 0.47 2.36
CA LEU A 431 7.50 0.12 3.52
C LEU A 431 8.00 0.95 4.70
N ILE A 432 7.15 1.79 5.28
CA ILE A 432 7.58 2.72 6.33
C ILE A 432 6.55 2.74 7.46
N ALA A 433 6.93 2.20 8.61
CA ALA A 433 6.14 2.31 9.84
C ALA A 433 6.77 3.30 10.80
N GLY A 434 5.97 4.21 11.35
CA GLY A 434 6.44 5.16 12.38
C GLY A 434 6.78 4.49 13.70
N ARG A 435 6.29 3.26 13.93
CA ARG A 435 6.58 2.45 15.11
C ARG A 435 7.03 1.05 14.69
N ASN A 436 6.19 0.03 14.72
CA ASN A 436 6.59 -1.33 14.43
C ASN A 436 6.14 -1.76 13.03
N LEU A 437 7.00 -2.50 12.34
CA LEU A 437 6.69 -3.11 11.05
C LEU A 437 6.81 -4.63 11.14
N THR A 438 5.73 -5.32 10.80
CA THR A 438 5.71 -6.78 10.77
C THR A 438 5.32 -7.28 9.39
N VAL A 439 6.17 -8.08 8.76
CA VAL A 439 5.90 -8.75 7.50
C VAL A 439 5.92 -10.26 7.70
N GLN A 440 4.82 -10.93 7.39
CA GLN A 440 4.70 -12.39 7.43
C GLN A 440 4.34 -12.90 6.05
N ALA A 441 5.20 -13.73 5.46
CA ALA A 441 4.95 -14.37 4.17
C ALA A 441 5.06 -15.89 4.23
N GLU A 442 4.48 -16.59 3.25
CA GLU A 442 4.61 -18.06 3.14
C GLU A 442 5.71 -18.48 2.19
N ALA A 443 6.04 -17.65 1.21
CA ALA A 443 7.06 -17.90 0.18
C ALA A 443 8.22 -16.89 0.28
N ASP A 444 9.14 -16.96 -0.67
CA ASP A 444 10.31 -16.08 -0.71
C ASP A 444 9.92 -14.60 -0.67
N ILE A 445 10.72 -13.82 0.05
CA ILE A 445 10.64 -12.36 0.11
C ILE A 445 11.86 -11.80 -0.61
N THR A 446 11.63 -10.93 -1.59
CA THR A 446 12.69 -10.23 -2.32
C THR A 446 12.60 -8.73 -2.09
N ASN A 447 13.75 -8.09 -1.93
CA ASN A 447 13.93 -6.65 -1.84
C ASN A 447 15.02 -6.25 -2.84
N GLU A 448 14.71 -6.43 -4.14
CA GLU A 448 15.63 -6.25 -5.26
C GLU A 448 15.09 -5.21 -6.24
N HIS A 449 15.47 -3.95 -6.09
CA HIS A 449 15.11 -2.93 -7.08
C HIS A 449 16.37 -2.25 -7.64
N ALA A 450 16.40 -2.05 -8.96
CA ALA A 450 17.55 -1.47 -9.65
C ALA A 450 17.71 0.05 -9.43
N GLU A 451 16.60 0.76 -9.20
CA GLU A 451 16.60 2.22 -9.06
C GLU A 451 16.85 2.67 -7.62
N ASP A 452 17.57 3.78 -7.47
CA ASP A 452 17.84 4.36 -6.15
C ASP A 452 16.57 4.96 -5.51
N GLY A 453 16.50 4.86 -4.18
CA GLY A 453 15.38 5.38 -3.40
C GLY A 453 14.19 4.44 -3.25
N PHE A 454 14.26 3.22 -3.81
CA PHE A 454 13.29 2.14 -3.58
C PHE A 454 13.95 0.94 -2.86
N GLY A 455 13.16 -0.08 -2.54
CA GLY A 455 13.64 -1.21 -1.75
C GLY A 455 13.96 -0.84 -0.30
N ILE A 456 13.26 0.14 0.27
CA ILE A 456 13.45 0.62 1.64
C ILE A 456 12.36 0.05 2.54
N THR A 457 12.75 -0.73 3.53
CA THR A 457 11.87 -1.21 4.60
C THR A 457 12.34 -0.62 5.92
N LYS A 458 11.55 0.30 6.49
CA LYS A 458 11.92 1.06 7.68
C LYS A 458 10.86 1.00 8.77
N ALA A 459 11.30 0.76 10.01
CA ALA A 459 10.50 0.89 11.22
C ALA A 459 11.12 1.92 12.19
N GLY A 460 10.31 2.84 12.72
CA GLY A 460 10.73 3.74 13.82
C GLY A 460 10.80 3.04 15.19
N GLY A 461 10.38 1.78 15.27
CA GLY A 461 10.48 0.90 16.44
C GLY A 461 11.08 -0.45 16.03
N GLU A 462 10.32 -1.53 16.11
CA GLU A 462 10.79 -2.87 15.78
C GLU A 462 10.43 -3.26 14.34
N LEU A 463 11.34 -3.94 13.64
CA LEU A 463 11.12 -4.58 12.34
C LEU A 463 11.14 -6.10 12.51
N ALA A 464 10.06 -6.76 12.18
CA ALA A 464 9.96 -8.21 12.17
C ALA A 464 9.61 -8.73 10.77
N ILE A 465 10.47 -9.53 10.16
CA ILE A 465 10.21 -10.20 8.88
C ILE A 465 10.28 -11.70 9.09
N SER A 466 9.23 -12.40 8.73
CA SER A 466 9.15 -13.85 8.83
C SER A 466 8.65 -14.47 7.53
N THR A 467 9.36 -15.48 7.02
CA THR A 467 8.94 -16.28 5.88
C THR A 467 9.33 -17.74 6.05
N LYS A 468 8.56 -18.64 5.41
CA LYS A 468 8.95 -20.05 5.27
C LYS A 468 9.92 -20.30 4.11
N GLY A 469 10.14 -19.30 3.26
CA GLY A 469 11.07 -19.31 2.13
C GLY A 469 12.37 -18.57 2.45
N LYS A 470 12.94 -17.95 1.44
CA LYS A 470 14.16 -17.15 1.52
C LYS A 470 13.84 -15.67 1.64
N LEU A 471 14.67 -14.93 2.37
CA LEU A 471 14.69 -13.47 2.40
C LEU A 471 15.94 -12.98 1.65
N THR A 472 15.73 -12.32 0.53
CA THR A 472 16.81 -11.67 -0.23
C THR A 472 16.71 -10.16 -0.04
N ASN A 473 17.77 -9.56 0.52
CA ASN A 473 17.89 -8.12 0.68
C ASN A 473 19.01 -7.59 -0.22
N ALA A 474 18.66 -6.76 -1.18
CA ALA A 474 19.62 -6.04 -2.04
C ALA A 474 19.63 -4.52 -1.80
N LYS A 475 18.86 -4.02 -0.84
CA LYS A 475 18.74 -2.59 -0.48
C LYS A 475 18.76 -2.41 1.04
N LYS A 476 17.71 -1.84 1.64
CA LYS A 476 17.71 -1.44 3.05
C LYS A 476 16.62 -2.09 3.88
N LEU A 477 17.01 -2.69 5.00
CA LEU A 477 16.15 -3.06 6.12
C LEU A 477 16.63 -2.26 7.34
N GLU A 478 15.81 -1.35 7.84
CA GLU A 478 16.19 -0.40 8.88
C GLU A 478 15.18 -0.37 10.03
N ALA A 479 15.66 -0.33 11.28
CA ALA A 479 14.82 -0.09 12.44
C ALA A 479 15.58 0.71 13.51
N ASP A 480 14.89 1.65 14.16
CA ASP A 480 15.49 2.35 15.30
C ASP A 480 15.60 1.41 16.53
N GLY A 481 14.71 0.42 16.63
CA GLY A 481 14.72 -0.63 17.64
C GLY A 481 15.30 -1.95 17.14
N LYS A 482 14.64 -3.05 17.50
CA LYS A 482 15.08 -4.41 17.19
C LYS A 482 14.66 -4.83 15.77
N ILE A 483 15.58 -5.44 15.03
CA ILE A 483 15.30 -6.20 13.81
C ILE A 483 15.23 -7.69 14.15
N SER A 484 14.17 -8.37 13.76
CA SER A 484 13.99 -9.81 13.90
C SER A 484 13.72 -10.43 12.53
N LEU A 485 14.66 -11.22 12.02
CA LEU A 485 14.55 -11.90 10.73
C LEU A 485 14.46 -13.41 10.94
N ASN A 486 13.42 -14.03 10.41
CA ASN A 486 13.21 -15.47 10.48
C ASN A 486 12.88 -16.01 9.09
N ALA A 487 13.76 -16.84 8.51
CA ALA A 487 13.61 -17.39 7.17
C ALA A 487 14.35 -18.73 7.03
N ASP A 488 14.00 -19.52 6.04
CA ASP A 488 14.79 -20.71 5.71
C ASP A 488 16.19 -20.33 5.21
N GLY A 489 16.31 -19.25 4.43
CA GLY A 489 17.58 -18.69 4.00
C GLY A 489 17.52 -17.17 3.99
N ILE A 490 18.64 -16.54 4.34
CA ILE A 490 18.79 -15.08 4.27
C ILE A 490 19.99 -14.77 3.39
N ASN A 491 19.79 -13.91 2.40
CA ASN A 491 20.82 -13.42 1.52
C ASN A 491 20.86 -11.90 1.57
N ASN A 492 21.90 -11.33 2.20
CA ASN A 492 22.15 -9.91 2.24
C ASN A 492 23.21 -9.59 1.17
N HIS A 493 22.78 -9.01 0.07
CA HIS A 493 23.61 -8.77 -1.12
C HIS A 493 24.71 -7.74 -0.85
N LYS A 494 25.65 -7.65 -1.76
CA LYS A 494 26.63 -6.57 -1.80
C LYS A 494 25.91 -5.22 -1.86
N ASP A 495 26.40 -4.24 -1.11
CA ASP A 495 25.85 -2.89 -0.97
C ASP A 495 24.44 -2.81 -0.30
N ALA A 496 23.90 -3.94 0.17
CA ALA A 496 22.69 -3.96 0.96
C ALA A 496 22.97 -3.71 2.45
N GLU A 497 22.00 -3.12 3.13
CA GLU A 497 22.11 -2.74 4.53
C GLU A 497 20.99 -3.38 5.38
N ILE A 498 21.36 -3.90 6.54
CA ILE A 498 20.45 -4.31 7.63
C ILE A 498 20.95 -3.59 8.88
N THR A 499 20.25 -2.54 9.31
CA THR A 499 20.71 -1.67 10.40
C THR A 499 19.63 -1.46 11.45
N GLY A 500 19.98 -1.68 12.73
CA GLY A 500 19.00 -1.57 13.82
C GLY A 500 19.63 -1.40 15.20
N GLY A 501 18.78 -1.02 16.17
CA GLY A 501 19.19 -0.94 17.58
C GLY A 501 19.67 -2.28 18.13
N ALA A 502 19.03 -3.38 17.77
CA ALA A 502 19.49 -4.75 17.95
C ALA A 502 19.09 -5.59 16.74
N ILE A 503 19.85 -6.65 16.45
CA ILE A 503 19.53 -7.57 15.33
C ILE A 503 19.46 -8.99 15.86
N ARG A 504 18.38 -9.69 15.52
CA ARG A 504 18.25 -11.13 15.75
C ARG A 504 17.92 -11.85 14.46
N ILE A 505 18.71 -12.82 14.09
CA ILE A 505 18.54 -13.64 12.88
C ILE A 505 18.33 -15.08 13.29
N GLN A 506 17.35 -15.72 12.66
CA GLN A 506 17.11 -17.15 12.71
C GLN A 506 16.94 -17.68 11.29
N ALA A 507 17.88 -18.53 10.83
CA ALA A 507 17.86 -19.09 9.48
C ALA A 507 18.51 -20.49 9.42
N LYS A 508 18.25 -21.26 8.36
CA LYS A 508 19.07 -22.44 8.03
C LYS A 508 20.37 -22.02 7.34
N SER A 509 20.30 -21.00 6.48
CA SER A 509 21.47 -20.44 5.81
C SER A 509 21.45 -18.91 5.83
N LEU A 510 22.57 -18.32 6.14
CA LEU A 510 22.79 -16.87 6.08
C LEU A 510 24.01 -16.58 5.20
N LEU A 511 23.77 -15.91 4.08
CA LEU A 511 24.82 -15.39 3.22
C LEU A 511 24.86 -13.87 3.35
N ASN A 512 25.96 -13.35 3.85
CA ASN A 512 26.18 -11.90 3.97
C ASN A 512 27.30 -11.42 3.07
N ARG A 513 26.99 -10.51 2.16
CA ARG A 513 27.94 -9.73 1.37
C ARG A 513 27.78 -8.21 1.57
N GLY A 514 26.74 -7.80 2.31
CA GLY A 514 26.41 -6.42 2.63
C GLY A 514 26.76 -6.04 4.07
N LEU A 515 26.17 -4.94 4.52
CA LEU A 515 26.30 -4.48 5.89
C LEU A 515 25.17 -5.04 6.76
N MET A 516 25.51 -5.58 7.92
CA MET A 516 24.62 -5.89 9.03
C MET A 516 25.17 -5.19 10.27
N ASN A 517 24.49 -4.16 10.76
CA ASN A 517 24.97 -3.35 11.88
C ASN A 517 23.92 -3.21 12.97
N ALA A 518 24.23 -3.66 14.17
CA ALA A 518 23.43 -3.47 15.38
C ALA A 518 24.13 -2.46 16.30
N ASP A 519 23.35 -1.49 16.79
CA ASP A 519 23.87 -0.55 17.80
C ASP A 519 24.11 -1.22 19.16
N GLY A 520 23.37 -2.30 19.44
CA GLY A 520 23.46 -3.11 20.65
C GLY A 520 23.79 -4.58 20.36
N GLU A 521 22.90 -5.45 20.78
CA GLU A 521 23.04 -6.90 20.64
C GLU A 521 22.84 -7.34 19.18
N HIS A 522 23.71 -8.23 18.70
CA HIS A 522 23.59 -8.87 17.39
C HIS A 522 23.64 -10.39 17.57
N GLU A 523 22.48 -11.02 17.50
CA GLU A 523 22.30 -12.46 17.67
C GLU A 523 22.07 -13.14 16.31
N ILE A 524 22.86 -14.13 15.97
CA ILE A 524 22.73 -14.92 14.75
C ILE A 524 22.64 -16.40 15.10
N HIS A 525 21.53 -17.01 14.78
CA HIS A 525 21.29 -18.44 14.86
C HIS A 525 21.07 -18.99 13.46
N ALA A 526 22.06 -19.69 12.91
CA ALA A 526 22.00 -20.27 11.58
C ALA A 526 22.66 -21.65 11.54
N LEU A 527 22.22 -22.54 10.64
CA LEU A 527 23.00 -23.76 10.46
C LEU A 527 24.30 -23.46 9.69
N HIS A 528 24.21 -22.57 8.68
CA HIS A 528 25.33 -22.18 7.84
C HIS A 528 25.39 -20.66 7.74
N LEU A 529 26.52 -20.08 8.13
CA LEU A 529 26.81 -18.65 7.98
C LEU A 529 28.01 -18.46 7.06
N GLU A 530 27.80 -17.77 5.96
CA GLU A 530 28.83 -17.31 5.04
C GLU A 530 28.88 -15.77 5.07
N ASN A 531 29.97 -15.20 5.59
CA ASN A 531 30.26 -13.76 5.56
C ASN A 531 31.41 -13.52 4.58
N LEU A 532 31.03 -13.13 3.37
CA LEU A 532 31.94 -13.15 2.21
C LEU A 532 32.19 -11.74 1.67
N GLU A 533 33.36 -11.54 1.06
CA GLU A 533 33.70 -10.33 0.29
C GLU A 533 33.50 -9.04 1.10
N THR A 534 32.58 -8.19 0.68
CA THR A 534 32.24 -6.94 1.34
C THR A 534 31.34 -7.11 2.58
N GLY A 535 31.04 -8.35 2.98
CA GLY A 535 30.19 -8.66 4.13
C GLY A 535 30.74 -8.10 5.44
N ARG A 536 29.90 -7.33 6.13
CA ARG A 536 30.21 -6.71 7.42
C ARG A 536 29.15 -7.08 8.42
N ILE A 537 29.56 -7.62 9.56
CA ILE A 537 28.66 -7.92 10.69
C ILE A 537 29.22 -7.16 11.90
N TYR A 538 28.47 -6.14 12.33
CA TYR A 538 28.86 -5.26 13.42
C TYR A 538 27.81 -5.28 14.54
N GLY A 539 28.27 -5.04 15.77
CA GLY A 539 27.43 -4.95 16.95
C GLY A 539 28.19 -4.52 18.19
N ASN A 540 27.47 -4.21 19.26
CA ASN A 540 28.11 -3.97 20.55
C ASN A 540 28.56 -5.32 21.13
N ASN A 541 27.63 -6.25 21.32
CA ASN A 541 27.93 -7.65 21.62
C ASN A 541 27.40 -8.50 20.46
N ILE A 542 28.20 -9.40 19.95
CA ILE A 542 27.84 -10.30 18.87
C ILE A 542 27.83 -11.73 19.38
N THR A 543 26.72 -12.43 19.21
CA THR A 543 26.58 -13.84 19.52
C THR A 543 26.22 -14.60 18.24
N ILE A 544 27.04 -15.55 17.85
CA ILE A 544 26.84 -16.40 16.67
C ILE A 544 26.78 -17.85 17.14
N ASP A 545 25.67 -18.51 16.85
CA ASP A 545 25.47 -19.93 17.07
C ASP A 545 25.18 -20.57 15.70
N THR A 546 26.14 -21.36 15.21
CA THR A 546 26.08 -21.89 13.84
C THR A 546 26.86 -23.21 13.71
N LYS A 547 26.35 -24.14 12.93
CA LYS A 547 27.14 -25.36 12.64
C LYS A 547 28.40 -25.06 11.84
N THR A 548 28.29 -24.18 10.86
CA THR A 548 29.45 -23.77 10.04
C THR A 548 29.50 -22.28 9.86
N LEU A 549 30.65 -21.68 10.17
CA LEU A 549 30.96 -20.29 9.89
C LEU A 549 32.09 -20.20 8.89
N GLU A 550 31.83 -19.53 7.74
CA GLU A 550 32.87 -19.15 6.79
C GLU A 550 32.98 -17.62 6.75
N ASN A 551 34.13 -17.07 7.17
CA ASN A 551 34.42 -15.64 7.10
C ASN A 551 35.64 -15.45 6.21
N ARG A 552 35.45 -14.99 4.95
CA ARG A 552 36.50 -14.97 3.95
C ARG A 552 36.24 -14.04 2.77
N LYS A 553 37.21 -13.97 1.82
CA LYS A 553 37.10 -13.23 0.55
C LYS A 553 36.07 -13.90 -0.40
N ASP A 554 36.50 -14.26 -1.56
CA ASP A 554 35.74 -14.92 -2.59
C ASP A 554 35.90 -16.43 -2.48
N LYS A 555 34.82 -17.15 -2.16
CA LYS A 555 34.81 -18.60 -2.00
C LYS A 555 35.31 -19.32 -3.26
N ALA A 556 34.84 -18.90 -4.42
CA ALA A 556 35.16 -19.56 -5.68
C ALA A 556 36.63 -19.33 -6.07
N LEU A 557 37.13 -18.13 -5.89
CA LEU A 557 38.55 -17.81 -6.14
C LEU A 557 39.47 -18.53 -5.15
N GLU A 558 39.11 -18.63 -3.87
CA GLU A 558 39.87 -19.38 -2.88
C GLU A 558 39.93 -20.87 -3.22
N GLU A 559 38.85 -21.48 -3.65
CA GLU A 559 38.81 -22.87 -4.07
C GLU A 559 39.69 -23.12 -5.33
N GLN A 560 39.59 -22.22 -6.32
CA GLN A 560 40.44 -22.26 -7.51
C GLN A 560 41.94 -22.09 -7.16
N LEU A 561 42.25 -21.13 -6.29
CA LEU A 561 43.60 -20.93 -5.84
C LEU A 561 44.16 -22.15 -5.10
N ALA A 562 43.35 -22.76 -4.21
CA ALA A 562 43.76 -23.97 -3.49
C ALA A 562 44.03 -25.14 -4.46
N GLU A 563 43.19 -25.32 -5.48
CA GLU A 563 43.40 -26.33 -6.54
C GLU A 563 44.73 -26.07 -7.30
N LYS A 564 44.95 -24.83 -7.76
CA LYS A 564 46.13 -24.47 -8.50
C LYS A 564 47.42 -24.53 -7.64
N MET A 565 47.34 -24.21 -6.37
CA MET A 565 48.44 -24.40 -5.43
C MET A 565 48.80 -25.89 -5.26
N CYS A 566 47.79 -26.77 -5.23
CA CYS A 566 48.06 -28.22 -5.21
C CYS A 566 48.79 -28.68 -6.48
N VAL A 567 48.39 -28.18 -7.66
CA VAL A 567 49.10 -28.45 -8.92
C VAL A 567 50.53 -27.90 -8.87
N LEU A 568 50.72 -26.67 -8.44
CA LEU A 568 52.07 -26.05 -8.31
C LEU A 568 52.98 -26.87 -7.39
N LYS A 569 52.48 -27.29 -6.23
CA LYS A 569 53.23 -28.14 -5.29
C LYS A 569 53.66 -29.48 -5.93
N ALA A 570 52.74 -30.11 -6.69
CA ALA A 570 53.08 -31.34 -7.41
C ALA A 570 54.18 -31.12 -8.48
N LYS A 571 54.14 -29.98 -9.21
CA LYS A 571 55.15 -29.60 -10.18
C LYS A 571 56.49 -29.26 -9.53
N GLU A 572 56.44 -28.60 -8.37
CA GLU A 572 57.66 -28.32 -7.55
C GLU A 572 58.33 -29.63 -7.12
N GLN A 573 57.56 -30.55 -6.55
CA GLN A 573 58.07 -31.85 -6.16
C GLN A 573 58.66 -32.63 -7.33
N ALA A 574 58.01 -32.65 -8.47
CA ALA A 574 58.52 -33.32 -9.67
C ALA A 574 59.81 -32.69 -10.18
N LEU A 575 59.98 -31.39 -10.06
CA LEU A 575 61.19 -30.67 -10.40
C LEU A 575 62.31 -30.99 -9.40
N ASP A 576 62.06 -30.97 -8.08
CA ASP A 576 62.96 -31.35 -7.03
C ASP A 576 63.45 -32.79 -7.17
N GLU A 577 62.58 -33.73 -7.47
CA GLU A 577 62.92 -35.13 -7.74
C GLU A 577 63.86 -35.25 -8.95
N ALA A 578 63.61 -34.42 -9.97
CA ALA A 578 64.50 -34.40 -11.15
C ALA A 578 65.92 -33.86 -10.83
N PHE A 579 66.02 -32.83 -10.00
CA PHE A 579 67.31 -32.29 -9.56
C PHE A 579 68.06 -33.23 -8.60
N ALA A 580 67.29 -34.05 -7.82
CA ALA A 580 67.92 -35.02 -6.90
C ALA A 580 68.51 -36.27 -7.60
N ALA A 581 68.25 -36.41 -8.89
CA ALA A 581 68.79 -37.59 -9.64
C ALA A 581 70.29 -37.60 -9.70
N ASP A 582 70.92 -38.77 -9.46
CA ASP A 582 72.35 -38.94 -9.48
C ASP A 582 72.91 -38.81 -10.92
N VAL A 583 73.46 -37.65 -11.24
CA VAL A 583 74.05 -37.37 -12.58
C VAL A 583 75.37 -38.10 -12.84
N THR A 584 76.01 -38.69 -11.82
CA THR A 584 77.28 -39.43 -11.97
C THR A 584 77.12 -40.74 -12.75
N VAL A 585 75.96 -41.27 -12.83
CA VAL A 585 75.60 -42.47 -13.60
C VAL A 585 75.48 -42.27 -15.11
N PHE A 586 75.41 -41.03 -15.59
CA PHE A 586 75.30 -40.70 -17.01
C PHE A 586 76.63 -40.79 -17.75
N THR A 587 76.85 -41.88 -18.48
CA THR A 587 78.12 -42.15 -19.25
C THR A 587 78.09 -41.63 -20.66
N LYS A 588 76.95 -41.28 -21.22
CA LYS A 588 76.72 -40.82 -22.61
C LYS A 588 76.17 -39.35 -22.63
N ASP A 589 76.67 -38.58 -23.60
CA ASP A 589 76.24 -37.18 -23.77
C ASP A 589 74.78 -37.09 -24.18
N GLU A 590 74.19 -38.11 -24.88
CA GLU A 590 72.79 -38.21 -25.19
C GLU A 590 71.91 -38.30 -23.88
N GLN A 591 72.42 -39.05 -22.88
CA GLN A 591 71.72 -39.19 -21.57
C GLN A 591 71.77 -37.90 -20.80
N LYS A 592 72.87 -37.14 -20.81
CA LYS A 592 72.97 -35.84 -20.19
C LYS A 592 72.05 -34.81 -20.86
N THR A 593 71.99 -34.84 -22.20
CA THR A 593 71.11 -33.95 -23.00
C THR A 593 69.68 -34.23 -22.75
N ALA A 594 69.30 -35.52 -22.66
CA ALA A 594 67.91 -35.93 -22.31
C ALA A 594 67.50 -35.51 -20.89
N TYR A 595 68.42 -35.65 -19.93
CA TYR A 595 68.24 -35.22 -18.57
C TYR A 595 68.02 -33.69 -18.46
N LEU A 596 68.91 -32.91 -19.10
CA LEU A 596 68.80 -31.44 -19.11
C LEU A 596 67.48 -30.98 -19.79
N SER A 597 67.09 -31.63 -20.88
CA SER A 597 65.81 -31.36 -21.56
C SER A 597 64.59 -31.65 -20.64
N ALA A 598 64.68 -32.77 -19.90
CA ALA A 598 63.65 -33.10 -18.93
C ALA A 598 63.50 -32.09 -17.79
N ILE A 599 64.67 -31.62 -17.27
CA ILE A 599 64.66 -30.53 -16.24
C ILE A 599 64.07 -29.25 -16.83
N GLN A 600 64.48 -28.85 -18.04
CA GLN A 600 63.95 -27.63 -18.68
C GLN A 600 62.43 -27.72 -18.90
N GLN A 601 61.97 -28.90 -19.28
CA GLN A 601 60.51 -29.11 -19.45
C GLN A 601 59.76 -29.00 -18.11
N ARG A 602 60.28 -29.62 -17.05
CA ARG A 602 59.65 -29.55 -15.73
C ARG A 602 59.73 -28.16 -15.11
N GLN A 603 60.86 -27.44 -15.33
CA GLN A 603 60.98 -26.05 -14.93
C GLN A 603 59.93 -25.18 -15.62
N LYS A 604 59.73 -25.37 -16.94
CA LYS A 604 58.70 -24.67 -17.67
C LYS A 604 57.30 -24.97 -17.12
N GLU A 605 56.99 -26.24 -16.84
CA GLU A 605 55.72 -26.61 -16.25
C GLU A 605 55.50 -26.03 -14.84
N TYR A 606 56.55 -25.93 -14.05
CA TYR A 606 56.51 -25.26 -12.76
C TYR A 606 56.28 -23.75 -12.91
N ASP A 607 56.99 -23.09 -13.82
CA ASP A 607 56.91 -21.64 -14.06
C ASP A 607 55.49 -21.30 -14.60
N GLU A 608 54.90 -22.14 -15.48
CA GLU A 608 53.53 -21.97 -15.97
C GLU A 608 52.52 -22.11 -14.82
N ALA A 609 52.63 -23.15 -13.99
CA ALA A 609 51.76 -23.36 -12.86
C ALA A 609 51.90 -22.22 -11.81
N LYS A 610 53.13 -21.72 -11.60
CA LYS A 610 53.39 -20.60 -10.73
C LYS A 610 52.74 -19.30 -11.24
N ALA A 611 52.82 -19.04 -12.54
CA ALA A 611 52.20 -17.86 -13.16
C ALA A 611 50.67 -17.89 -13.00
N GLU A 612 50.03 -19.08 -13.10
CA GLU A 612 48.63 -19.24 -12.83
C GLU A 612 48.24 -18.90 -11.37
N VAL A 613 49.01 -19.41 -10.40
CA VAL A 613 48.84 -19.14 -8.98
C VAL A 613 49.06 -17.65 -8.69
N ASP A 614 50.10 -17.04 -9.24
CA ASP A 614 50.40 -15.62 -9.05
C ASP A 614 49.30 -14.72 -9.64
N THR A 615 48.70 -15.11 -10.78
CA THR A 615 47.54 -14.42 -11.38
C THR A 615 46.33 -14.46 -10.45
N LEU A 616 45.98 -15.65 -9.95
CA LEU A 616 44.85 -15.80 -9.02
C LEU A 616 45.08 -15.05 -7.70
N ARG A 617 46.29 -15.04 -7.18
CA ARG A 617 46.68 -14.24 -6.01
C ARG A 617 46.49 -12.74 -6.24
N HIS A 618 46.84 -12.28 -7.44
CA HIS A 618 46.67 -10.88 -7.80
C HIS A 618 45.18 -10.51 -7.93
N GLU A 619 44.39 -11.40 -8.54
CA GLU A 619 42.92 -11.24 -8.57
C GLU A 619 42.34 -11.21 -7.14
N MET A 620 42.73 -12.16 -6.30
CA MET A 620 42.26 -12.19 -4.90
C MET A 620 42.68 -10.95 -4.12
N ALA A 621 43.82 -10.36 -4.38
CA ALA A 621 44.26 -9.14 -3.70
C ALA A 621 43.31 -7.95 -3.97
N ALA A 622 42.63 -7.95 -5.12
CA ALA A 622 41.64 -6.92 -5.47
C ALA A 622 40.28 -7.09 -4.76
N HIS A 623 40.03 -8.28 -4.21
CA HIS A 623 38.75 -8.57 -3.53
C HIS A 623 38.81 -8.16 -2.05
N LYS A 624 37.68 -7.63 -1.54
CA LYS A 624 37.50 -7.35 -0.11
C LYS A 624 37.32 -8.65 0.69
N SER A 625 37.50 -8.57 2.00
CA SER A 625 37.39 -9.72 2.91
C SER A 625 36.19 -9.51 3.85
N GLY A 626 35.52 -10.59 4.27
CA GLY A 626 34.51 -10.56 5.28
C GLY A 626 35.04 -10.03 6.63
N ALA A 627 34.23 -9.24 7.35
CA ALA A 627 34.58 -8.79 8.70
C ALA A 627 33.39 -9.01 9.66
N ILE A 628 33.70 -9.51 10.86
CA ILE A 628 32.80 -9.63 12.00
C ILE A 628 33.49 -8.91 13.16
N ALA A 629 32.92 -7.81 13.63
CA ALA A 629 33.54 -6.99 14.65
C ALA A 629 32.55 -6.52 15.72
N ALA A 630 32.84 -6.89 16.96
CA ALA A 630 32.08 -6.45 18.13
C ALA A 630 32.85 -5.34 18.86
N ARG A 631 32.14 -4.32 19.32
CA ARG A 631 32.74 -3.28 20.18
C ARG A 631 33.11 -3.78 21.55
N GLU A 632 32.31 -4.68 22.09
CA GLU A 632 32.55 -5.32 23.37
C GLU A 632 32.93 -6.79 23.12
N ASN A 633 31.98 -7.70 23.18
CA ASN A 633 32.28 -9.11 23.19
C ASN A 633 31.81 -9.81 21.92
N LEU A 634 32.61 -10.73 21.40
CA LEU A 634 32.27 -11.62 20.30
C LEU A 634 32.27 -13.06 20.80
N ALA A 635 31.14 -13.71 20.75
CA ALA A 635 30.97 -15.12 21.08
C ALA A 635 30.52 -15.89 19.82
N ILE A 636 31.28 -16.92 19.47
CA ILE A 636 30.99 -17.82 18.35
C ILE A 636 30.98 -19.24 18.90
N SER A 637 29.92 -19.99 18.55
CA SER A 637 29.78 -21.39 18.92
C SER A 637 29.22 -22.21 17.77
N GLY A 638 29.65 -23.47 17.65
CA GLY A 638 29.16 -24.37 16.61
C GLY A 638 30.00 -25.58 16.37
N ASP A 639 30.00 -26.08 15.12
CA ASP A 639 30.79 -27.27 14.75
C ASP A 639 32.14 -26.86 14.12
N THR A 640 32.10 -25.92 13.16
CA THR A 640 33.31 -25.53 12.41
C THR A 640 33.38 -24.05 12.10
N LEU A 641 34.58 -23.46 12.30
CA LEU A 641 34.92 -22.10 11.86
C LEU A 641 36.06 -22.11 10.86
N LEU A 642 35.85 -21.44 9.72
CA LEU A 642 36.89 -21.08 8.75
C LEU A 642 36.97 -19.55 8.62
N SER A 643 38.12 -18.97 8.99
CA SER A 643 38.43 -17.57 8.68
C SER A 643 39.65 -17.52 7.79
N SER A 644 39.53 -16.88 6.61
CA SER A 644 40.61 -16.92 5.62
C SER A 644 40.79 -15.63 4.83
N SER A 645 41.93 -15.49 4.19
CA SER A 645 42.25 -14.47 3.18
C SER A 645 42.01 -13.03 3.69
N ALA A 646 42.74 -12.66 4.75
CA ALA A 646 42.65 -11.35 5.40
C ALA A 646 41.25 -10.98 5.91
N ALA A 647 40.40 -11.97 6.21
CA ALA A 647 39.16 -11.76 6.92
C ALA A 647 39.40 -11.39 8.40
N LEU A 648 38.43 -10.76 9.01
CA LEU A 648 38.55 -10.25 10.37
C LEU A 648 37.53 -10.85 11.31
N LEU A 649 37.97 -11.31 12.48
CA LEU A 649 37.17 -11.54 13.68
C LEU A 649 37.73 -10.66 14.80
N TYR A 650 36.96 -9.68 15.25
CA TYR A 650 37.44 -8.69 16.22
C TYR A 650 36.50 -8.53 17.41
N ALA A 651 37.06 -8.40 18.60
CA ALA A 651 36.32 -7.97 19.80
C ALA A 651 37.07 -6.85 20.51
N GLY A 652 36.37 -5.75 20.86
CA GLY A 652 36.90 -4.67 21.69
C GLY A 652 36.98 -5.05 23.19
N GLY A 653 36.28 -6.11 23.60
CA GLY A 653 36.36 -6.79 24.89
C GLY A 653 36.88 -8.20 24.72
N ASP A 654 36.13 -9.19 25.18
CA ASP A 654 36.52 -10.61 25.10
C ASP A 654 36.01 -11.28 23.81
N LEU A 655 36.88 -12.14 23.24
CA LEU A 655 36.54 -12.99 22.10
C LEU A 655 36.54 -14.46 22.56
N SER A 656 35.43 -15.13 22.32
CA SER A 656 35.24 -16.56 22.63
C SER A 656 34.77 -17.32 21.40
N ILE A 657 35.57 -18.29 20.95
CA ILE A 657 35.22 -19.20 19.85
C ILE A 657 35.27 -20.62 20.39
N ILE A 658 34.13 -21.29 20.40
CA ILE A 658 33.99 -22.66 20.90
C ILE A 658 33.33 -23.53 19.84
N GLU A 659 34.10 -24.39 19.21
CA GLU A 659 33.69 -25.26 18.12
C GLU A 659 33.78 -26.75 18.51
N GLU A 660 32.78 -27.57 18.07
CA GLU A 660 32.78 -29.00 18.39
C GLU A 660 33.76 -29.81 17.54
N ASP A 661 34.17 -29.35 16.35
CA ASP A 661 35.10 -30.02 15.46
C ASP A 661 36.38 -29.20 15.19
N SER A 662 36.33 -28.00 14.64
CA SER A 662 37.53 -27.32 14.21
C SER A 662 37.43 -25.78 14.13
N ILE A 663 38.54 -25.13 14.45
CA ILE A 663 38.78 -23.71 14.18
C ILE A 663 39.97 -23.65 13.17
N THR A 664 39.72 -23.07 12.00
CA THR A 664 40.76 -22.87 10.97
C THR A 664 40.92 -21.39 10.72
N ASN A 665 42.09 -20.84 11.03
CA ASN A 665 42.52 -19.52 10.65
C ASN A 665 43.56 -19.65 9.52
N ARG A 666 43.25 -19.08 8.34
CA ARG A 666 44.13 -19.17 7.17
C ARG A 666 44.43 -17.77 6.64
N GLY A 667 45.49 -17.15 7.10
CA GLY A 667 45.85 -15.79 6.70
C GLY A 667 44.80 -14.74 7.01
N ALA A 668 44.06 -14.92 8.11
CA ALA A 668 43.03 -14.00 8.60
C ALA A 668 43.37 -13.53 10.02
N ASP A 669 42.77 -12.43 10.45
CA ASP A 669 42.98 -11.87 11.77
C ASP A 669 41.88 -12.33 12.74
N ILE A 670 42.30 -12.89 13.89
CA ILE A 670 41.46 -13.19 15.04
C ILE A 670 42.06 -12.46 16.23
N THR A 671 41.42 -11.37 16.67
CA THR A 671 41.98 -10.47 17.65
C THR A 671 40.95 -9.95 18.65
N ALA A 672 41.40 -9.68 19.88
CA ALA A 672 40.60 -9.01 20.90
C ALA A 672 41.47 -8.10 21.74
N LEU A 673 40.90 -7.05 22.32
CA LEU A 673 41.59 -6.22 23.32
C LEU A 673 41.55 -6.87 24.70
N GLY A 674 40.52 -7.67 24.99
CA GLY A 674 40.37 -8.46 26.19
C GLY A 674 40.98 -9.87 26.05
N ASN A 675 40.30 -10.86 26.59
CA ASN A 675 40.73 -12.25 26.54
C ASN A 675 40.34 -12.90 25.21
N VAL A 676 41.21 -13.74 24.65
CA VAL A 676 40.89 -14.61 23.52
C VAL A 676 40.78 -16.04 24.03
N THR A 677 39.58 -16.64 23.85
CA THR A 677 39.34 -18.04 24.16
C THR A 677 39.05 -18.80 22.88
N LEU A 678 39.88 -19.74 22.52
CA LEU A 678 39.69 -20.65 21.38
C LEU A 678 39.61 -22.07 21.92
N ALA A 679 38.53 -22.77 21.66
CA ALA A 679 38.34 -24.15 22.11
C ALA A 679 37.74 -24.99 20.97
N ALA A 680 38.52 -25.97 20.50
CA ALA A 680 38.07 -26.97 19.55
C ALA A 680 38.98 -28.20 19.61
N PRO A 681 38.53 -29.40 19.18
CA PRO A 681 39.40 -30.57 19.01
C PRO A 681 40.55 -30.34 18.06
N ARG A 682 40.37 -29.47 17.03
CA ARG A 682 41.41 -29.07 16.08
C ARG A 682 41.46 -27.57 15.94
N ILE A 683 42.62 -27.00 16.14
CA ILE A 683 42.87 -25.57 15.91
C ILE A 683 44.05 -25.50 14.89
N SER A 684 43.78 -24.94 13.72
CA SER A 684 44.78 -24.71 12.66
C SER A 684 44.97 -23.21 12.43
N ASN A 685 46.21 -22.77 12.46
CA ASN A 685 46.59 -21.41 12.12
C ASN A 685 47.63 -21.47 11.00
N GLU A 686 47.18 -21.14 9.78
CA GLU A 686 47.97 -21.28 8.55
C GLU A 686 48.30 -19.91 7.96
N ASN A 687 49.54 -19.71 7.53
CA ASN A 687 49.94 -18.51 6.84
C ASN A 687 49.83 -18.71 5.32
N GLU A 688 48.87 -18.05 4.68
CA GLU A 688 48.65 -18.13 3.21
C GLU A 688 49.74 -17.41 2.41
N ALA A 689 50.38 -16.42 3.01
CA ALA A 689 51.40 -15.61 2.35
C ALA A 689 52.85 -16.16 2.55
N PHE A 690 52.95 -17.32 3.25
CA PHE A 690 54.27 -17.89 3.44
C PHE A 690 54.88 -18.34 2.10
N SER A 691 55.90 -17.63 1.65
CA SER A 691 56.73 -18.04 0.52
C SER A 691 58.15 -18.25 1.00
N ALA A 692 58.62 -19.51 1.01
CA ALA A 692 60.02 -19.78 1.19
C ALA A 692 60.75 -19.71 -0.16
N LYS A 693 61.63 -18.78 -0.36
CA LYS A 693 62.49 -18.74 -1.53
C LYS A 693 63.67 -19.67 -1.31
N ARG A 694 63.70 -20.84 -1.97
CA ARG A 694 64.91 -21.63 -2.02
C ARG A 694 65.91 -20.89 -2.92
N VAL A 695 66.97 -20.39 -2.34
CA VAL A 695 68.15 -19.92 -3.09
C VAL A 695 69.15 -21.08 -3.17
N TRP A 696 69.25 -21.68 -4.33
CA TRP A 696 70.32 -22.67 -4.55
C TRP A 696 71.67 -21.95 -4.57
N THR A 697 72.46 -22.12 -3.55
CA THR A 697 73.86 -21.68 -3.51
C THR A 697 74.73 -22.88 -3.78
N GLY A 698 75.36 -22.90 -4.92
CA GLY A 698 76.36 -23.93 -5.23
C GLY A 698 77.34 -24.18 -4.09
N GLU A 699 78.29 -25.08 -4.24
CA GLU A 699 79.18 -25.61 -3.20
C GLU A 699 80.02 -24.60 -2.36
N THR A 700 79.72 -23.31 -2.45
CA THR A 700 80.24 -22.26 -1.59
C THR A 700 79.19 -21.69 -0.67
N VAL A 701 79.44 -21.74 0.59
CA VAL A 701 78.64 -21.04 1.60
C VAL A 701 78.45 -19.60 1.13
N ASN A 702 77.20 -19.23 0.82
CA ASN A 702 76.88 -17.90 0.37
C ASN A 702 77.04 -16.93 1.57
N PRO A 703 77.91 -15.95 1.50
CA PRO A 703 78.14 -15.01 2.60
C PRO A 703 76.95 -14.04 2.79
N ASP A 704 75.96 -14.10 1.96
CA ASP A 704 74.76 -13.21 1.98
C ASP A 704 73.50 -13.84 2.59
N LEU A 705 73.59 -15.08 3.14
CA LEU A 705 72.52 -15.63 3.97
C LEU A 705 72.43 -14.88 5.30
N ILE A 706 71.29 -14.34 5.56
CA ILE A 706 71.07 -13.49 6.73
C ILE A 706 70.45 -14.34 7.86
N ARG A 707 71.19 -14.46 8.96
CA ARG A 707 70.65 -14.94 10.25
C ARG A 707 70.07 -13.76 11.01
N ILE A 708 68.95 -13.99 11.63
CA ILE A 708 68.29 -13.01 12.51
C ILE A 708 68.73 -13.31 13.96
N ASP A 709 69.37 -12.38 14.65
CA ASP A 709 69.81 -12.52 16.06
C ASP A 709 68.59 -12.57 17.03
N GLU A 710 68.82 -12.88 18.30
CA GLU A 710 67.80 -12.90 19.36
C GLU A 710 67.07 -11.56 19.55
N ALA A 711 67.67 -10.46 19.03
CA ALA A 711 67.05 -9.14 19.02
C ALA A 711 66.38 -8.83 17.69
N GLY A 712 66.35 -9.77 16.73
CA GLY A 712 65.66 -9.61 15.42
C GLY A 712 66.48 -8.84 14.38
N HIS A 713 67.80 -8.73 14.53
CA HIS A 713 68.67 -8.07 13.56
C HIS A 713 69.26 -9.06 12.55
N PRO A 714 69.35 -8.71 11.26
CA PRO A 714 70.01 -9.57 10.26
C PRO A 714 71.52 -9.63 10.47
N GLU A 715 72.02 -10.84 10.66
CA GLU A 715 73.45 -11.11 10.66
C GLU A 715 73.93 -11.64 9.32
N LYS A 716 74.88 -10.94 8.69
CA LYS A 716 75.48 -11.40 7.42
C LYS A 716 76.30 -12.65 7.63
N GLY A 717 76.15 -13.64 6.76
CA GLY A 717 76.95 -14.81 6.64
C GLY A 717 76.55 -16.06 7.39
N GLN A 718 75.31 -16.14 7.91
CA GLN A 718 74.84 -17.37 8.54
C GLN A 718 73.70 -18.02 7.77
N ALA A 719 73.57 -19.36 7.86
CA ALA A 719 72.50 -20.09 7.18
C ALA A 719 71.16 -19.77 7.74
N PHE A 720 70.19 -19.50 6.89
CA PHE A 720 68.85 -19.22 7.20
C PHE A 720 68.11 -20.51 7.68
N ASP A 721 67.55 -20.46 8.89
CA ASP A 721 66.69 -21.56 9.43
C ASP A 721 65.20 -21.20 9.29
N ALA A 722 64.44 -22.05 8.57
CA ALA A 722 63.03 -21.86 8.36
C ALA A 722 62.21 -21.85 9.67
N SER A 723 62.72 -22.47 10.74
CA SER A 723 62.13 -22.45 12.07
C SER A 723 62.27 -21.09 12.77
N GLU A 724 63.33 -20.34 12.46
CA GLU A 724 63.54 -18.98 12.97
C GLU A 724 62.64 -17.97 12.30
N PHE A 725 62.21 -18.24 11.06
CA PHE A 725 61.22 -17.41 10.36
C PHE A 725 59.80 -17.60 10.90
N SER A 726 59.47 -18.80 11.37
CA SER A 726 58.18 -19.04 12.06
C SER A 726 58.13 -18.35 13.43
N ALA A 727 59.23 -18.10 14.06
CA ALA A 727 59.33 -17.33 15.32
C ALA A 727 59.15 -15.83 15.10
N LEU A 728 59.37 -15.30 13.88
CA LEU A 728 59.02 -13.92 13.54
C LEU A 728 57.50 -13.64 13.62
N GLY A 729 56.65 -14.63 13.29
CA GLY A 729 55.19 -14.53 13.43
C GLY A 729 54.70 -14.44 14.87
N SER A 730 55.44 -14.97 15.84
CA SER A 730 55.07 -14.94 17.27
C SER A 730 55.67 -13.77 18.06
N GLY A 731 56.65 -13.07 17.48
CA GLY A 731 57.40 -11.98 18.10
C GLY A 731 57.09 -10.59 17.52
N TYR A 732 55.98 -10.44 16.85
CA TYR A 732 55.62 -9.27 16.04
C TYR A 732 55.67 -7.92 16.80
N GLY A 733 55.45 -7.91 18.09
CA GLY A 733 55.55 -6.70 18.92
C GLY A 733 56.94 -6.13 19.16
N ALA A 734 58.02 -6.93 19.00
CA ALA A 734 59.40 -6.55 19.33
C ALA A 734 60.19 -6.00 18.13
N TYR A 735 59.75 -6.21 16.92
CA TYR A 735 60.52 -5.94 15.69
C TYR A 735 60.11 -4.64 14.97
N HIS A 736 59.11 -3.94 15.45
CA HIS A 736 58.52 -2.78 14.75
C HIS A 736 59.34 -1.50 14.80
N ASN A 737 60.47 -1.48 15.49
CA ASN A 737 61.21 -0.24 15.76
C ASN A 737 62.43 0.03 14.84
N LYS A 738 62.62 -0.74 13.74
CA LYS A 738 63.75 -0.51 12.84
C LYS A 738 63.34 -0.52 11.36
N ALA A 739 63.64 0.55 10.64
CA ALA A 739 63.34 0.75 9.24
C ALA A 739 63.90 -0.37 8.32
N GLU A 740 64.94 -1.06 8.70
CA GLU A 740 65.54 -2.17 7.97
C GLU A 740 64.65 -3.43 7.91
N TYR A 741 63.68 -3.59 8.79
CA TYR A 741 62.74 -4.70 8.78
C TYR A 741 61.47 -4.42 8.00
N LYS A 742 61.19 -3.16 7.77
CA LYS A 742 59.98 -2.74 7.01
C LYS A 742 60.04 -3.29 5.59
N GLU A 743 61.17 -3.17 4.92
CA GLU A 743 61.36 -3.72 3.56
C GLU A 743 61.25 -5.26 3.53
N LEU A 744 61.82 -5.96 4.52
CA LEU A 744 61.71 -7.42 4.61
C LEU A 744 60.33 -7.94 4.91
N ILE A 745 59.55 -7.21 5.69
CA ILE A 745 58.14 -7.52 6.01
C ILE A 745 57.22 -7.19 4.82
N GLU A 746 57.47 -6.06 4.13
CA GLU A 746 56.78 -5.68 2.90
C GLU A 746 57.11 -6.65 1.74
N GLU A 747 58.36 -7.11 1.59
CA GLU A 747 58.74 -8.14 0.61
C GLU A 747 58.11 -9.51 0.91
N ALA A 748 57.85 -9.81 2.19
CA ALA A 748 57.14 -11.04 2.59
C ALA A 748 55.60 -10.96 2.46
N GLY A 749 55.05 -9.81 2.05
CA GLY A 749 53.64 -9.64 1.79
C GLY A 749 52.76 -9.48 3.05
N TYR A 750 53.33 -9.09 4.17
CA TYR A 750 52.57 -8.72 5.37
C TYR A 750 52.14 -7.25 5.31
N ASP A 751 50.88 -6.96 5.45
CA ASP A 751 50.39 -5.61 5.70
C ASP A 751 50.89 -5.16 7.07
N THR A 752 51.76 -4.17 7.10
CA THR A 752 52.29 -3.61 8.35
C THR A 752 51.24 -2.73 9.01
N ILE A 753 50.90 -3.05 10.26
CA ILE A 753 50.37 -2.06 11.18
C ILE A 753 51.50 -1.07 11.45
N GLU A 754 51.41 0.16 10.94
CA GLU A 754 52.40 1.18 11.26
C GLU A 754 52.32 1.53 12.75
N GLN A 755 53.18 0.93 13.57
CA GLN A 755 53.49 1.52 14.85
C GLN A 755 54.51 2.63 14.60
N ILE A 756 54.15 3.85 14.97
CA ILE A 756 55.02 5.01 14.81
C ILE A 756 56.19 4.92 15.78
N THR A 757 57.42 5.03 15.27
CA THR A 757 58.62 5.11 16.11
C THR A 757 58.64 6.42 16.92
N ASP A 758 59.44 6.45 18.00
CA ASP A 758 59.58 7.67 18.80
C ASP A 758 60.13 8.84 17.97
N GLU A 759 60.91 8.58 16.93
CA GLU A 759 61.43 9.58 16.00
C GLU A 759 60.35 10.10 15.03
N GLU A 760 59.44 9.26 14.59
CA GLU A 760 58.29 9.64 13.77
C GLU A 760 57.27 10.41 14.57
N ARG A 761 57.09 10.07 15.85
CA ARG A 761 56.26 10.82 16.79
C ARG A 761 56.85 12.22 17.07
N ALA A 762 58.16 12.31 17.19
CA ALA A 762 58.88 13.58 17.31
C ALA A 762 58.81 14.41 16.02
N ALA A 763 58.63 13.79 14.86
CA ALA A 763 58.42 14.43 13.57
C ALA A 763 56.95 14.82 13.30
N GLY A 764 56.04 14.64 14.25
CA GLY A 764 54.65 15.02 14.14
C GLY A 764 53.75 13.98 13.48
N LYS A 765 54.20 12.75 13.25
CA LYS A 765 53.31 11.64 12.93
C LYS A 765 52.68 11.13 14.22
N GLU A 766 51.37 11.03 14.25
CA GLU A 766 50.66 10.42 15.37
C GLU A 766 50.04 9.11 14.95
N PRO A 767 50.03 8.09 15.85
CA PRO A 767 49.36 6.85 15.58
C PRO A 767 47.86 7.07 15.41
N ILE A 768 47.22 6.14 14.74
CA ILE A 768 45.77 5.97 14.84
C ILE A 768 45.40 6.00 16.32
N PRO A 769 44.43 6.77 16.78
CA PRO A 769 44.06 6.84 18.19
C PRO A 769 43.89 5.43 18.79
N ASP A 770 44.38 5.25 20.02
CA ASP A 770 44.24 3.98 20.73
C ASP A 770 42.81 3.45 20.77
N GLU A 771 41.81 4.35 20.74
CA GLU A 771 40.39 4.05 20.66
C GLU A 771 39.97 3.39 19.33
N LEU A 772 40.70 3.69 18.24
CA LEU A 772 40.48 3.08 16.92
C LEU A 772 41.41 1.88 16.73
N ILE A 773 42.68 1.93 17.19
CA ILE A 773 43.59 0.80 17.11
C ILE A 773 43.06 -0.38 17.90
N GLY A 774 42.47 -0.10 19.06
CA GLY A 774 41.86 -1.12 19.88
C GLY A 774 40.50 -1.64 19.38
N LYS A 775 39.81 -0.91 18.54
CA LYS A 775 38.43 -1.20 18.12
C LYS A 775 38.28 -1.34 16.62
N SER A 776 39.22 -0.81 15.84
CA SER A 776 39.27 -0.98 14.40
C SER A 776 40.32 -1.97 14.03
N ALA A 777 39.96 -3.05 13.43
CA ALA A 777 40.92 -3.91 12.82
C ALA A 777 41.72 -3.15 11.76
N PRO A 778 43.02 -3.46 11.62
CA PRO A 778 43.85 -2.87 10.59
C PRO A 778 43.36 -3.09 9.15
N ASN A 779 42.33 -3.92 8.96
CA ASN A 779 41.82 -4.31 7.67
C ASN A 779 40.46 -3.68 7.33
N TYR A 780 39.98 -2.66 8.06
CA TYR A 780 38.84 -1.88 7.58
C TYR A 780 39.23 -1.21 6.27
N ASN A 781 38.47 -1.52 5.24
CA ASN A 781 38.67 -0.89 3.95
C ASN A 781 37.99 0.49 4.00
N TYR A 782 38.76 1.55 3.83
CA TYR A 782 38.28 2.94 3.84
C TYR A 782 37.30 3.28 2.71
N ASP A 783 37.18 2.40 1.72
CA ASP A 783 36.13 2.50 0.69
C ASP A 783 34.75 2.03 1.18
N ASP A 784 34.65 1.50 2.43
CA ASP A 784 33.35 1.17 2.99
C ASP A 784 32.48 2.43 3.11
N PRO A 785 31.20 2.36 2.70
CA PRO A 785 30.27 3.49 2.74
C PRO A 785 30.19 4.18 4.11
N ILE A 786 30.46 3.44 5.17
CA ILE A 786 30.46 3.93 6.54
C ILE A 786 31.57 4.97 6.77
N PHE A 787 32.78 4.76 6.23
CA PHE A 787 33.87 5.73 6.32
C PHE A 787 33.67 6.90 5.39
N GLN A 788 33.10 6.68 4.20
CA GLN A 788 32.74 7.74 3.26
C GLN A 788 31.65 8.67 3.82
N LYS A 789 30.69 8.13 4.58
CA LYS A 789 29.62 8.90 5.24
C LYS A 789 30.17 9.97 6.19
N PHE A 790 31.33 9.74 6.77
CA PHE A 790 32.00 10.68 7.66
C PHE A 790 33.14 11.44 7.00
N GLY A 791 33.30 11.33 5.66
CA GLY A 791 34.36 12.04 4.92
C GLY A 791 35.75 11.54 5.21
N VAL A 792 35.90 10.34 5.78
CA VAL A 792 37.20 9.74 6.10
C VAL A 792 37.64 8.91 4.90
N THR A 793 38.64 9.43 4.17
CA THR A 793 39.20 8.78 2.98
C THR A 793 40.42 7.95 3.28
N SER A 794 40.99 8.08 4.49
CA SER A 794 42.16 7.33 4.95
C SER A 794 42.27 7.45 6.47
N MET A 795 42.43 6.33 7.18
CA MET A 795 42.75 6.33 8.62
C MET A 795 44.22 6.71 8.91
N THR A 796 45.00 6.92 7.90
CA THR A 796 46.37 7.41 8.00
C THR A 796 46.49 8.94 8.12
N SER A 797 45.35 9.65 8.17
CA SER A 797 45.40 11.08 8.53
C SER A 797 45.92 11.23 9.97
N PRO A 798 47.09 11.78 10.19
CA PRO A 798 47.59 11.91 11.53
C PRO A 798 46.71 12.80 12.37
N ARG A 799 46.47 12.45 13.63
CA ARG A 799 45.80 13.35 14.58
C ARG A 799 46.54 14.67 14.63
N PRO A 800 45.87 15.80 14.52
CA PRO A 800 46.51 17.11 14.63
C PRO A 800 47.30 17.23 15.94
N SER A 801 48.46 17.92 15.89
CA SER A 801 49.34 18.09 17.07
C SER A 801 48.59 18.74 18.24
N TYR A 802 49.10 18.51 19.47
CA TYR A 802 48.53 19.13 20.69
C TYR A 802 48.52 20.66 20.68
N ASP A 803 49.23 21.27 19.74
CA ASP A 803 49.30 22.71 19.58
C ASP A 803 48.10 23.30 18.78
N ASP A 804 47.22 22.46 18.24
CA ASP A 804 46.02 22.91 17.52
C ASP A 804 44.73 22.26 18.08
N PRO A 805 44.30 22.64 19.30
CA PRO A 805 43.14 22.04 19.97
C PRO A 805 41.85 22.06 19.17
N PRO A 806 41.52 23.09 18.33
CA PRO A 806 40.32 23.07 17.51
C PRO A 806 40.31 21.98 16.45
N LYS A 807 41.45 21.72 15.79
CA LYS A 807 41.54 20.63 14.79
C LYS A 807 41.56 19.27 15.44
N GLN A 808 42.14 19.15 16.63
CA GLN A 808 42.05 17.90 17.42
C GLN A 808 40.57 17.58 17.74
N ALA A 809 39.80 18.57 18.23
CA ALA A 809 38.40 18.38 18.56
C ALA A 809 37.57 17.98 17.33
N GLU A 810 37.85 18.56 16.17
CA GLU A 810 37.19 18.20 14.90
C GLU A 810 37.56 16.77 14.47
N TRP A 811 38.80 16.40 14.59
CA TRP A 811 39.30 15.06 14.28
C TRP A 811 38.70 14.03 15.25
N ASP A 812 38.72 14.29 16.57
CA ASP A 812 38.12 13.43 17.60
C ASP A 812 36.59 13.29 17.38
N ALA A 813 35.91 14.33 16.93
CA ALA A 813 34.49 14.29 16.60
C ALA A 813 34.19 13.40 15.37
N GLN A 814 35.03 13.45 14.31
CA GLN A 814 34.93 12.57 13.14
C GLN A 814 35.11 11.10 13.55
N TYR A 815 36.13 10.82 14.33
CA TYR A 815 36.40 9.45 14.78
C TYR A 815 35.31 8.93 15.74
N LYS A 816 34.81 9.79 16.62
CA LYS A 816 33.67 9.45 17.47
C LYS A 816 32.44 9.11 16.64
N GLY A 817 32.17 9.89 15.60
CA GLY A 817 31.07 9.62 14.67
C GLY A 817 31.24 8.28 13.91
N ILE A 818 32.45 7.91 13.51
CA ILE A 818 32.74 6.61 12.91
C ILE A 818 32.51 5.48 13.91
N LEU A 819 32.98 5.64 15.13
CA LEU A 819 32.79 4.67 16.20
C LEU A 819 31.32 4.53 16.57
N GLU A 820 30.56 5.63 16.64
CA GLU A 820 29.13 5.64 16.87
C GLU A 820 28.35 4.98 15.72
N THR A 821 28.89 4.99 14.51
CA THR A 821 28.24 4.35 13.33
C THR A 821 28.66 2.89 13.17
N LEU A 822 29.86 2.53 13.61
CA LEU A 822 30.29 1.14 13.75
C LEU A 822 29.61 0.45 14.94
N ASN A 823 29.07 1.24 15.79
CA ASN A 823 28.24 0.83 16.93
C ASN A 823 26.77 0.69 16.49
#